data_d0e24c6b712625c9e9cbeda10786997c
#
_entry.id   d0e24c6b712625c9e9cbeda10786997c
#
_cell.length_a   1.000
_cell.length_b   1.000
_cell.length_c   1.000
_cell.angle_alpha   90.00
_cell.angle_beta   90.00
_cell.angle_gamma   90.00
#
_symmetry.space_group_name_H-M   'P 1'
#
loop_
_entity.id
_entity.type
_entity.pdbx_description
1 polymer ?
#
loop_
_entity_poly.entity_id
_entity_poly.type
_entity_poly.pdbx_seq_one_letter_code
_entity_poly.pdbx_strand_id
1 'polypeptide(L)'
;VHNVERVKQEIEALLYENASDLEIAKVLKREIKAYFATLEETFSTTSGKDFLLKHTKRIDTFLKLIYKVALRSMFQDYLPMRNSIPIALVALGSYGREQLCVYSDIDLMIVYKDIPGYHVKELIEKILYILWDAGLKLGHRVHTVEELYEVSKTDITIKTALIESRFIEGSHFIWTETQNAISQIRHDDIRGFIEQKLEEQALKHRKFPLTMEPNLKEGVGGFRDANLVFWIGKAIYNVNTIKDLPVNIVEEKEYRPFRIALEFLFRVRSALHLATKKKEDRLRIDLIPTIAKLLGYEESQQGYLKFAKKVTESLKIIRLYSTIWLEKLTRKYMTIPSDKPYVYAKGKEFNTMLKHLCKEAKKPFRAHPTLMRALIDAPKPERPDSALYQTIRTIFYQPNAYDILCTLSFARLLRYTIPPIKKVVDLPQFDGYHQYAVDIHSLQSVYHLEHIEDQNIAQLYGGLSKDERAMLKLVTFLHDAGKGRKRDHHYVGASLFKIFAQKLQIDTSLIEMGERLIQYHTLMSNIAQREDLYSEKVIFGFASHFPNKKLLDMIYILTYADMRGVGGDVYNSFTAELIHTLYKHALEVLGRTAMLDEAAKRAKKEQALKRHEAFKALKKSQQKKILQMPSNLLFLRYKPERIIEISKNAFETQHYTYVIHNEPYLTIEIIRSGSLNLSYLLGRLTHLEVVNMDISKLFNELKYFKIDFATKVDQSDIPLIEQIIADAFDPTKKSIDTVPTIHPKDIDIDCEHSKSYAIMHLRTKNQQGLLAYVIDLFDQMGIDIVTAKIHTLKNRVRDMFLIEKNGNFCHNTELIIEKLTTKNKGVEI
;
A
#
# COMPACT_ATOMS: atom_id res chain seq x y z
N VAL A 1 5.35 -19.29 -39.23
CA VAL A 1 6.07 -20.46 -39.76
C VAL A 1 7.10 -20.02 -40.80
N HIS A 2 6.75 -19.20 -41.79
CA HIS A 2 7.67 -18.75 -42.85
C HIS A 2 8.96 -18.04 -42.39
N ASN A 3 8.90 -17.30 -41.26
CA ASN A 3 10.07 -16.51 -40.80
C ASN A 3 11.17 -17.39 -40.16
N VAL A 4 10.81 -18.47 -39.49
CA VAL A 4 11.78 -19.36 -38.83
C VAL A 4 12.62 -20.15 -39.86
N GLU A 5 12.00 -20.62 -40.92
CA GLU A 5 12.70 -21.37 -41.98
C GLU A 5 13.69 -20.47 -42.72
N ARG A 6 13.30 -19.23 -43.02
CA ARG A 6 14.19 -18.23 -43.61
C ARG A 6 15.41 -17.92 -42.71
N VAL A 7 15.19 -17.78 -41.41
CA VAL A 7 16.27 -17.54 -40.43
C VAL A 7 17.23 -18.72 -40.38
N LYS A 8 16.70 -19.94 -40.38
CA LYS A 8 17.53 -21.13 -40.43
C LYS A 8 18.41 -21.17 -41.70
N GLN A 9 17.81 -20.85 -42.86
CA GLN A 9 18.54 -20.80 -44.12
C GLN A 9 19.64 -19.71 -44.08
N GLU A 10 19.35 -18.52 -43.57
CA GLU A 10 20.35 -17.47 -43.40
C GLU A 10 21.50 -17.87 -42.46
N ILE A 11 21.18 -18.53 -41.36
CA ILE A 11 22.19 -19.06 -40.41
C ILE A 11 23.01 -20.17 -41.03
N GLU A 12 22.39 -21.10 -41.76
CA GLU A 12 23.10 -22.19 -42.44
C GLU A 12 24.06 -21.63 -43.50
N ALA A 13 23.68 -20.59 -44.23
CA ALA A 13 24.57 -19.91 -45.17
C ALA A 13 25.79 -19.28 -44.47
N LEU A 14 25.57 -18.58 -43.38
CA LEU A 14 26.66 -17.99 -42.57
C LEU A 14 27.59 -19.09 -41.98
N LEU A 15 27.05 -20.20 -41.51
CA LEU A 15 27.86 -21.33 -41.04
C LEU A 15 28.69 -21.96 -42.16
N TYR A 16 28.13 -22.04 -43.36
CA TYR A 16 28.86 -22.55 -44.54
C TYR A 16 30.03 -21.62 -44.94
N GLU A 17 29.82 -20.31 -44.78
CA GLU A 17 30.84 -19.28 -45.02
C GLU A 17 31.86 -19.13 -43.85
N ASN A 18 31.77 -19.96 -42.80
CA ASN A 18 32.59 -19.89 -41.59
C ASN A 18 32.50 -18.52 -40.89
N ALA A 19 31.32 -17.89 -40.91
CA ALA A 19 31.06 -16.66 -40.21
C ALA A 19 31.28 -16.82 -38.68
N SER A 20 31.67 -15.75 -38.01
CA SER A 20 31.90 -15.76 -36.58
C SER A 20 30.61 -15.96 -35.79
N ASP A 21 30.72 -16.52 -34.60
CA ASP A 21 29.58 -16.69 -33.68
C ASP A 21 28.88 -15.35 -33.40
N LEU A 22 29.63 -14.24 -33.39
CA LEU A 22 29.07 -12.89 -33.20
C LEU A 22 28.18 -12.45 -34.38
N GLU A 23 28.55 -12.80 -35.63
CA GLU A 23 27.73 -12.49 -36.80
C GLU A 23 26.41 -13.26 -36.77
N ILE A 24 26.48 -14.53 -36.43
CA ILE A 24 25.30 -15.39 -36.25
C ILE A 24 24.42 -14.87 -35.08
N ALA A 25 25.04 -14.48 -33.97
CA ALA A 25 24.32 -13.90 -32.83
C ALA A 25 23.61 -12.60 -33.21
N LYS A 26 24.15 -11.78 -34.11
CA LYS A 26 23.49 -10.57 -34.64
C LYS A 26 22.21 -10.91 -35.40
N VAL A 27 22.23 -11.94 -36.23
CA VAL A 27 21.03 -12.44 -36.95
C VAL A 27 19.99 -12.91 -35.95
N LEU A 28 20.36 -13.72 -34.95
CA LEU A 28 19.47 -14.18 -33.88
C LEU A 28 18.88 -13.00 -33.08
N LYS A 29 19.70 -12.02 -32.73
CA LYS A 29 19.26 -10.82 -32.02
C LYS A 29 18.24 -10.00 -32.82
N ARG A 30 18.46 -9.86 -34.11
CA ARG A 30 17.50 -9.19 -35.01
C ARG A 30 16.16 -9.93 -35.02
N GLU A 31 16.16 -11.25 -35.11
CA GLU A 31 14.94 -12.05 -35.14
C GLU A 31 14.22 -12.09 -33.80
N ILE A 32 14.95 -12.18 -32.70
CA ILE A 32 14.38 -12.08 -31.36
C ILE A 32 13.71 -10.73 -31.18
N LYS A 33 14.37 -9.63 -31.57
CA LYS A 33 13.80 -8.28 -31.52
C LYS A 33 12.54 -8.14 -32.38
N ALA A 34 12.56 -8.70 -33.61
CA ALA A 34 11.39 -8.71 -34.48
C ALA A 34 10.22 -9.50 -33.86
N TYR A 35 10.50 -10.65 -33.25
CA TYR A 35 9.49 -11.42 -32.53
C TYR A 35 8.90 -10.62 -31.35
N PHE A 36 9.73 -9.96 -30.55
CA PHE A 36 9.23 -9.17 -29.42
C PHE A 36 8.35 -8.01 -29.89
N ALA A 37 8.56 -7.48 -31.09
CA ALA A 37 7.69 -6.45 -31.68
C ALA A 37 6.27 -6.97 -32.04
N THR A 38 6.10 -8.28 -32.24
CA THR A 38 4.78 -8.91 -32.55
C THR A 38 4.01 -9.35 -31.32
N LEU A 39 4.55 -9.19 -30.12
CA LEU A 39 3.96 -9.74 -28.90
C LEU A 39 2.62 -9.10 -28.54
N GLU A 40 2.44 -7.78 -28.74
CA GLU A 40 1.19 -7.09 -28.45
C GLU A 40 0.05 -7.58 -29.36
N GLU A 41 0.31 -7.79 -30.64
CA GLU A 41 -0.63 -8.36 -31.59
C GLU A 41 -1.00 -9.81 -31.19
N THR A 42 -0.01 -10.64 -30.90
CA THR A 42 -0.23 -12.01 -30.44
C THR A 42 -1.04 -12.05 -29.15
N PHE A 43 -0.78 -11.14 -28.20
CA PHE A 43 -1.51 -11.02 -26.95
C PHE A 43 -2.98 -10.67 -27.15
N SER A 44 -3.30 -9.78 -28.11
CA SER A 44 -4.68 -9.35 -28.37
C SER A 44 -5.57 -10.49 -28.86
N THR A 45 -5.00 -11.49 -29.53
CA THR A 45 -5.72 -12.60 -30.19
C THR A 45 -5.70 -13.90 -29.43
N THR A 46 -5.03 -13.97 -28.26
CA THR A 46 -4.84 -15.21 -27.49
C THR A 46 -5.41 -15.12 -26.08
N SER A 47 -5.72 -16.28 -25.45
CA SER A 47 -5.98 -16.37 -24.01
C SER A 47 -4.70 -16.22 -23.19
N GLY A 48 -4.80 -16.09 -21.87
CA GLY A 48 -3.63 -15.88 -21.01
C GLY A 48 -2.64 -17.04 -21.03
N LYS A 49 -3.12 -18.25 -20.81
CA LYS A 49 -2.29 -19.45 -20.84
C LYS A 49 -1.76 -19.75 -22.25
N ASP A 50 -2.59 -19.59 -23.27
CA ASP A 50 -2.19 -19.84 -24.66
C ASP A 50 -1.10 -18.85 -25.11
N PHE A 51 -1.20 -17.58 -24.71
CA PHE A 51 -0.14 -16.60 -24.97
C PHE A 51 1.19 -17.01 -24.37
N LEU A 52 1.20 -17.46 -23.10
CA LEU A 52 2.43 -17.92 -22.45
C LEU A 52 3.00 -19.18 -23.10
N LEU A 53 2.14 -20.11 -23.49
CA LEU A 53 2.53 -21.32 -24.18
C LEU A 53 3.18 -21.01 -25.53
N LYS A 54 2.56 -20.13 -26.33
CA LYS A 54 3.12 -19.69 -27.63
C LYS A 54 4.45 -18.99 -27.45
N HIS A 55 4.56 -18.12 -26.44
CA HIS A 55 5.82 -17.46 -26.11
C HIS A 55 6.90 -18.49 -25.72
N THR A 56 6.57 -19.42 -24.82
CA THR A 56 7.49 -20.47 -24.38
C THR A 56 8.00 -21.30 -25.57
N LYS A 57 7.12 -21.76 -26.45
CA LYS A 57 7.50 -22.53 -27.66
C LYS A 57 8.37 -21.75 -28.62
N ARG A 58 8.15 -20.43 -28.71
CA ARG A 58 9.01 -19.58 -29.52
C ARG A 58 10.42 -19.46 -28.96
N ILE A 59 10.52 -19.31 -27.63
CA ILE A 59 11.82 -19.34 -26.94
C ILE A 59 12.50 -20.73 -27.12
N ASP A 60 11.75 -21.82 -26.97
CA ASP A 60 12.29 -23.18 -27.27
C ASP A 60 12.90 -23.24 -28.67
N THR A 61 12.25 -22.65 -29.65
CA THR A 61 12.74 -22.63 -31.04
C THR A 61 14.07 -21.88 -31.15
N PHE A 62 14.22 -20.73 -30.49
CA PHE A 62 15.49 -20.01 -30.47
C PHE A 62 16.59 -20.80 -29.76
N LEU A 63 16.30 -21.42 -28.62
CA LEU A 63 17.27 -22.24 -27.89
C LEU A 63 17.74 -23.46 -28.69
N LYS A 64 16.81 -24.14 -29.38
CA LYS A 64 17.12 -25.26 -30.26
C LYS A 64 17.99 -24.84 -31.45
N LEU A 65 17.73 -23.65 -32.00
CA LEU A 65 18.54 -23.14 -33.10
C LEU A 65 19.95 -22.78 -32.63
N ILE A 66 20.07 -22.13 -31.47
CA ILE A 66 21.37 -21.79 -30.85
C ILE A 66 22.17 -23.03 -30.51
N TYR A 67 21.54 -24.09 -29.99
CA TYR A 67 22.19 -25.37 -29.75
C TYR A 67 22.76 -25.94 -31.04
N LYS A 68 21.99 -25.95 -32.13
CA LYS A 68 22.47 -26.40 -33.44
C LYS A 68 23.65 -25.58 -33.98
N VAL A 69 23.56 -24.24 -33.84
CA VAL A 69 24.65 -23.33 -34.22
C VAL A 69 25.93 -23.68 -33.47
N ALA A 70 25.84 -23.89 -32.17
CA ALA A 70 26.97 -24.20 -31.32
C ALA A 70 27.61 -25.54 -31.77
N LEU A 71 26.79 -26.56 -32.08
CA LEU A 71 27.29 -27.84 -32.61
C LEU A 71 27.97 -27.67 -33.96
N ARG A 72 27.36 -26.98 -34.93
CA ARG A 72 27.95 -26.75 -36.27
C ARG A 72 29.25 -25.95 -36.15
N SER A 73 29.32 -24.95 -35.35
CA SER A 73 30.54 -24.18 -35.12
C SER A 73 31.67 -24.97 -34.48
N MET A 74 31.36 -26.00 -33.70
CA MET A 74 32.40 -26.90 -33.12
C MET A 74 32.80 -28.05 -33.99
N PHE A 75 31.85 -28.67 -34.70
CA PHE A 75 32.07 -29.91 -35.46
C PHE A 75 32.12 -29.71 -36.99
N GLN A 76 32.01 -28.45 -37.46
CA GLN A 76 32.05 -28.07 -38.87
C GLN A 76 31.06 -28.90 -39.71
N ASP A 77 31.53 -29.62 -40.71
CA ASP A 77 30.69 -30.39 -41.63
C ASP A 77 30.10 -31.65 -41.02
N TYR A 78 30.61 -32.07 -39.85
CA TYR A 78 30.11 -33.28 -39.14
C TYR A 78 29.09 -32.85 -38.04
N LEU A 79 27.82 -33.14 -38.27
CA LEU A 79 26.79 -33.02 -37.23
C LEU A 79 26.71 -34.31 -36.45
N PRO A 80 27.09 -34.30 -35.14
CA PRO A 80 26.96 -35.48 -34.30
C PRO A 80 25.50 -35.91 -34.16
N MET A 81 25.25 -37.19 -34.01
CA MET A 81 23.90 -37.70 -33.75
C MET A 81 23.36 -37.06 -32.46
N ARG A 82 22.06 -36.82 -32.41
CA ARG A 82 21.38 -36.10 -31.32
C ARG A 82 21.75 -36.61 -29.92
N ASN A 83 21.94 -37.92 -29.76
CA ASN A 83 22.24 -38.54 -28.48
C ASN A 83 23.73 -38.76 -28.22
N SER A 84 24.61 -38.45 -29.17
CA SER A 84 26.06 -38.71 -29.05
C SER A 84 26.77 -37.68 -28.16
N ILE A 85 26.24 -36.47 -28.08
CA ILE A 85 26.81 -35.42 -27.21
C ILE A 85 26.17 -35.55 -25.82
N PRO A 86 26.97 -35.73 -24.75
CA PRO A 86 26.44 -35.97 -23.40
C PRO A 86 25.98 -34.68 -22.67
N ILE A 87 25.03 -33.96 -23.29
CA ILE A 87 24.46 -32.71 -22.80
C ILE A 87 22.95 -32.68 -23.04
N ALA A 88 22.22 -32.10 -22.13
CA ALA A 88 20.80 -31.78 -22.29
C ALA A 88 20.49 -30.35 -21.81
N LEU A 89 19.76 -29.61 -22.63
CA LEU A 89 19.17 -28.30 -22.28
C LEU A 89 17.82 -28.53 -21.63
N VAL A 90 17.63 -27.97 -20.45
CA VAL A 90 16.48 -28.21 -19.58
C VAL A 90 15.90 -26.88 -19.14
N ALA A 91 14.62 -26.69 -19.40
CA ALA A 91 13.85 -25.55 -18.91
C ALA A 91 13.48 -25.74 -17.43
N LEU A 92 13.63 -24.69 -16.63
CA LEU A 92 13.30 -24.67 -15.20
C LEU A 92 12.21 -23.65 -14.88
N GLY A 93 11.65 -23.72 -13.69
CA GLY A 93 10.73 -22.73 -13.16
C GLY A 93 9.51 -22.49 -14.06
N SER A 94 9.14 -21.24 -14.28
CA SER A 94 7.99 -20.89 -15.15
C SER A 94 8.22 -21.30 -16.60
N TYR A 95 9.45 -21.32 -17.04
CA TYR A 95 9.82 -21.79 -18.37
C TYR A 95 9.62 -23.31 -18.48
N GLY A 96 9.98 -24.07 -17.45
CA GLY A 96 9.73 -25.50 -17.36
C GLY A 96 8.24 -25.85 -17.38
N ARG A 97 7.39 -25.06 -16.71
CA ARG A 97 5.93 -25.24 -16.72
C ARG A 97 5.21 -24.75 -17.98
N GLU A 98 5.93 -24.29 -18.98
CA GLU A 98 5.36 -23.65 -20.18
C GLU A 98 4.50 -22.41 -19.87
N GLN A 99 4.90 -21.65 -18.85
CA GLN A 99 4.25 -20.43 -18.37
C GLN A 99 5.22 -19.24 -18.34
N LEU A 100 6.20 -19.23 -19.25
CA LEU A 100 7.15 -18.12 -19.34
C LEU A 100 6.42 -16.83 -19.70
N CYS A 101 6.43 -15.86 -18.80
CA CYS A 101 5.88 -14.54 -19.09
C CYS A 101 6.91 -13.73 -19.88
N VAL A 102 6.42 -12.93 -20.81
CA VAL A 102 7.28 -12.03 -21.61
C VAL A 102 8.13 -11.14 -20.71
N TYR A 103 9.34 -10.83 -21.13
CA TYR A 103 10.34 -10.07 -20.37
C TYR A 103 10.78 -10.69 -19.03
N SER A 104 10.31 -11.90 -18.68
CA SER A 104 10.85 -12.66 -17.55
C SER A 104 12.19 -13.29 -17.91
N ASP A 105 13.00 -13.58 -16.90
CA ASP A 105 14.24 -14.32 -17.09
C ASP A 105 13.91 -15.76 -17.57
N ILE A 106 14.71 -16.28 -18.50
CA ILE A 106 14.63 -17.66 -19.01
C ILE A 106 15.48 -18.50 -18.09
N ASP A 107 14.86 -19.32 -17.25
CA ASP A 107 15.58 -20.22 -16.34
C ASP A 107 15.98 -21.48 -17.11
N LEU A 108 17.27 -21.56 -17.46
CA LEU A 108 17.86 -22.65 -18.24
C LEU A 108 18.84 -23.45 -17.37
N MET A 109 18.74 -24.77 -17.41
CA MET A 109 19.76 -25.68 -16.86
C MET A 109 20.40 -26.44 -18.00
N ILE A 110 21.70 -26.52 -17.97
CA ILE A 110 22.49 -27.39 -18.83
C ILE A 110 22.97 -28.54 -17.97
N VAL A 111 22.51 -29.75 -18.30
CA VAL A 111 22.95 -30.99 -17.62
C VAL A 111 23.86 -31.77 -18.54
N TYR A 112 24.97 -32.24 -18.02
CA TYR A 112 25.95 -32.94 -18.81
C TYR A 112 26.63 -34.07 -18.04
N LYS A 113 27.32 -34.93 -18.78
CA LYS A 113 28.34 -35.85 -18.25
C LYS A 113 29.71 -35.42 -18.77
N ASP A 114 30.69 -35.33 -17.86
CA ASP A 114 32.07 -35.03 -18.23
C ASP A 114 32.74 -36.31 -18.78
N ILE A 115 32.69 -36.50 -20.11
CA ILE A 115 33.26 -37.65 -20.80
C ILE A 115 34.50 -37.17 -21.55
N PRO A 116 35.68 -37.71 -21.28
CA PRO A 116 36.91 -37.33 -21.98
C PRO A 116 36.76 -37.39 -23.51
N GLY A 117 37.27 -36.39 -24.22
CA GLY A 117 37.25 -36.31 -25.67
C GLY A 117 36.02 -35.62 -26.30
N TYR A 118 34.97 -35.25 -25.50
CA TYR A 118 33.77 -34.60 -26.03
C TYR A 118 33.81 -33.08 -25.95
N HIS A 119 34.80 -32.47 -25.32
CA HIS A 119 34.91 -30.99 -25.13
C HIS A 119 33.63 -30.32 -24.67
N VAL A 120 32.88 -31.00 -23.75
CA VAL A 120 31.53 -30.56 -23.32
C VAL A 120 31.53 -29.17 -22.70
N LYS A 121 32.59 -28.83 -21.94
CA LYS A 121 32.71 -27.51 -21.28
C LYS A 121 32.81 -26.36 -22.30
N GLU A 122 33.60 -26.55 -23.34
CA GLU A 122 33.75 -25.61 -24.44
C GLU A 122 32.41 -25.39 -25.19
N LEU A 123 31.68 -26.51 -25.41
CA LEU A 123 30.36 -26.45 -26.04
C LEU A 123 29.36 -25.67 -25.15
N ILE A 124 29.38 -25.90 -23.84
CA ILE A 124 28.53 -25.18 -22.87
C ILE A 124 28.83 -23.67 -22.89
N GLU A 125 30.09 -23.29 -22.81
CA GLU A 125 30.53 -21.91 -22.87
C GLU A 125 30.06 -21.25 -24.18
N LYS A 126 30.23 -21.93 -25.31
CA LYS A 126 29.80 -21.46 -26.62
C LYS A 126 28.29 -21.26 -26.68
N ILE A 127 27.48 -22.18 -26.19
CA ILE A 127 26.03 -22.01 -26.09
C ILE A 127 25.67 -20.78 -25.28
N LEU A 128 26.29 -20.60 -24.12
CA LEU A 128 26.01 -19.47 -23.24
C LEU A 128 26.41 -18.12 -23.87
N TYR A 129 27.58 -18.04 -24.52
CA TYR A 129 28.01 -16.83 -25.23
C TYR A 129 27.07 -16.44 -26.36
N ILE A 130 26.68 -17.39 -27.20
CA ILE A 130 25.71 -17.11 -28.29
C ILE A 130 24.37 -16.65 -27.73
N LEU A 131 23.89 -17.24 -26.61
CA LEU A 131 22.65 -16.84 -25.95
C LEU A 131 22.71 -15.40 -25.42
N TRP A 132 23.83 -15.00 -24.80
CA TRP A 132 24.02 -13.65 -24.29
C TRP A 132 24.12 -12.62 -25.41
N ASP A 133 24.90 -12.91 -26.44
CA ASP A 133 25.08 -12.04 -27.60
C ASP A 133 23.78 -11.86 -28.40
N ALA A 134 22.94 -12.90 -28.45
CA ALA A 134 21.59 -12.85 -29.01
C ALA A 134 20.63 -11.98 -28.18
N GLY A 135 21.01 -11.57 -26.96
CA GLY A 135 20.26 -10.65 -26.13
C GLY A 135 19.14 -11.27 -25.30
N LEU A 136 19.16 -12.57 -25.10
CA LEU A 136 18.24 -13.27 -24.19
C LEU A 136 18.67 -13.08 -22.73
N LYS A 137 17.70 -12.75 -21.86
CA LYS A 137 17.94 -12.67 -20.41
C LYS A 137 17.85 -14.06 -19.80
N LEU A 138 18.98 -14.59 -19.37
CA LEU A 138 19.09 -15.94 -18.84
C LEU A 138 19.40 -15.94 -17.35
N GLY A 139 18.63 -16.74 -16.60
CA GLY A 139 19.09 -17.36 -15.38
C GLY A 139 19.59 -18.76 -15.74
N HIS A 140 20.88 -19.03 -15.66
CA HIS A 140 21.41 -20.34 -16.06
C HIS A 140 22.06 -21.09 -14.90
N ARG A 141 22.03 -22.42 -15.00
CA ARG A 141 22.72 -23.36 -14.12
C ARG A 141 23.39 -24.42 -14.99
N VAL A 142 24.54 -24.87 -14.55
CA VAL A 142 25.31 -25.94 -15.24
C VAL A 142 25.69 -26.97 -14.18
N HIS A 143 25.26 -28.22 -14.38
CA HIS A 143 25.50 -29.29 -13.43
C HIS A 143 25.75 -30.58 -14.16
N THR A 144 26.57 -31.46 -13.57
CA THR A 144 26.57 -32.85 -13.96
C THR A 144 25.33 -33.57 -13.42
N VAL A 145 24.97 -34.70 -13.99
CA VAL A 145 23.83 -35.50 -13.50
C VAL A 145 24.07 -35.94 -12.04
N GLU A 146 25.31 -36.27 -11.70
CA GLU A 146 25.73 -36.74 -10.39
C GLU A 146 25.61 -35.70 -9.30
N GLU A 147 25.82 -34.44 -9.64
CA GLU A 147 25.73 -33.28 -8.68
C GLU A 147 24.30 -32.92 -8.30
N LEU A 148 23.29 -33.23 -9.15
CA LEU A 148 21.92 -32.74 -8.99
C LEU A 148 21.32 -33.05 -7.63
N TYR A 149 21.59 -34.26 -7.09
CA TYR A 149 21.04 -34.67 -5.80
C TYR A 149 21.62 -33.84 -4.65
N GLU A 150 22.92 -33.68 -4.60
CA GLU A 150 23.58 -32.90 -3.54
C GLU A 150 23.25 -31.42 -3.63
N VAL A 151 23.26 -30.86 -4.84
CA VAL A 151 22.88 -29.43 -5.05
C VAL A 151 21.44 -29.19 -4.65
N SER A 152 20.53 -30.15 -4.84
CA SER A 152 19.12 -29.99 -4.45
C SER A 152 18.89 -29.87 -2.94
N LYS A 153 19.86 -30.32 -2.13
CA LYS A 153 19.81 -30.23 -0.66
C LYS A 153 20.28 -28.88 -0.12
N THR A 154 21.10 -28.15 -0.89
CA THR A 154 21.69 -26.89 -0.45
C THR A 154 20.69 -25.74 -0.44
N ASP A 155 19.69 -25.77 -1.32
CA ASP A 155 18.70 -24.72 -1.48
C ASP A 155 17.38 -25.27 -2.00
N ILE A 156 16.30 -25.04 -1.26
CA ILE A 156 14.96 -25.50 -1.62
C ILE A 156 14.48 -24.93 -2.97
N THR A 157 15.01 -23.79 -3.40
CA THR A 157 14.67 -23.20 -4.70
C THR A 157 15.22 -24.06 -5.83
N ILE A 158 16.36 -24.70 -5.65
CA ILE A 158 16.95 -25.62 -6.61
C ILE A 158 16.08 -26.87 -6.72
N LYS A 159 15.74 -27.51 -5.57
CA LYS A 159 14.80 -28.64 -5.55
C LYS A 159 13.50 -28.31 -6.26
N THR A 160 12.92 -27.12 -5.97
CA THR A 160 11.70 -26.66 -6.61
C THR A 160 11.87 -26.53 -8.12
N ALA A 161 12.97 -25.94 -8.59
CA ALA A 161 13.23 -25.75 -10.02
C ALA A 161 13.41 -27.10 -10.74
N LEU A 162 14.09 -28.06 -10.10
CA LEU A 162 14.32 -29.39 -10.67
C LEU A 162 13.02 -30.17 -10.85
N ILE A 163 12.10 -30.12 -9.89
CA ILE A 163 10.81 -30.84 -10.03
C ILE A 163 9.90 -30.23 -11.10
N GLU A 164 10.15 -28.98 -11.53
CA GLU A 164 9.44 -28.30 -12.61
C GLU A 164 10.11 -28.45 -13.97
N SER A 165 11.21 -29.15 -14.03
CA SER A 165 12.06 -29.25 -15.22
C SER A 165 11.38 -29.89 -16.42
N ARG A 166 11.74 -29.39 -17.61
CA ARG A 166 11.27 -29.89 -18.91
C ARG A 166 12.43 -29.94 -19.91
N PHE A 167 12.51 -31.03 -20.65
CA PHE A 167 13.49 -31.17 -21.73
C PHE A 167 13.24 -30.18 -22.87
N ILE A 168 14.30 -29.57 -23.38
CA ILE A 168 14.26 -28.70 -24.55
C ILE A 168 14.93 -29.34 -25.75
N GLU A 169 16.22 -29.67 -25.63
CA GLU A 169 17.05 -30.21 -26.71
C GLU A 169 18.29 -30.95 -26.15
N GLY A 170 18.94 -31.77 -26.95
CA GLY A 170 20.16 -32.49 -26.59
C GLY A 170 19.95 -34.02 -26.47
N SER A 171 20.76 -34.70 -25.67
CA SER A 171 20.72 -36.14 -25.45
C SER A 171 19.53 -36.59 -24.61
N HIS A 172 18.71 -37.46 -25.14
CA HIS A 172 17.66 -38.14 -24.41
C HIS A 172 18.18 -39.08 -23.34
N PHE A 173 19.39 -39.59 -23.51
CA PHE A 173 20.03 -40.45 -22.47
C PHE A 173 20.34 -39.63 -21.23
N ILE A 174 20.98 -38.47 -21.39
CA ILE A 174 21.26 -37.54 -20.30
C ILE A 174 19.95 -37.08 -19.66
N TRP A 175 18.92 -36.82 -20.48
CA TRP A 175 17.62 -36.44 -19.93
C TRP A 175 16.98 -37.56 -19.12
N THR A 176 17.03 -38.79 -19.55
CA THR A 176 16.49 -39.94 -18.81
C THR A 176 17.19 -40.11 -17.46
N GLU A 177 18.53 -40.04 -17.44
CA GLU A 177 19.29 -40.09 -16.20
C GLU A 177 18.96 -38.90 -15.28
N THR A 178 18.80 -37.70 -15.84
CA THR A 178 18.35 -36.51 -15.12
C THR A 178 16.95 -36.72 -14.50
N GLN A 179 16.00 -37.31 -15.23
CA GLN A 179 14.68 -37.65 -14.71
C GLN A 179 14.73 -38.65 -13.56
N ASN A 180 15.63 -39.65 -13.63
CA ASN A 180 15.85 -40.61 -12.54
C ASN A 180 16.35 -39.88 -11.28
N ALA A 181 17.35 -38.99 -11.43
CA ALA A 181 17.85 -38.17 -10.33
C ALA A 181 16.75 -37.28 -9.77
N ILE A 182 15.97 -36.61 -10.62
CA ILE A 182 14.84 -35.77 -10.20
C ILE A 182 13.76 -36.59 -9.49
N SER A 183 13.49 -37.81 -9.93
CA SER A 183 12.55 -38.71 -9.23
C SER A 183 13.02 -39.02 -7.81
N GLN A 184 14.31 -39.27 -7.63
CA GLN A 184 14.90 -39.47 -6.30
C GLN A 184 14.81 -38.20 -5.45
N ILE A 185 15.22 -37.03 -5.99
CA ILE A 185 15.16 -35.73 -5.34
C ILE A 185 13.72 -35.40 -4.89
N ARG A 186 12.73 -35.70 -5.72
CA ARG A 186 11.32 -35.45 -5.46
C ARG A 186 10.81 -36.21 -4.24
N HIS A 187 11.23 -37.47 -4.06
CA HIS A 187 10.79 -38.29 -2.93
C HIS A 187 11.59 -38.03 -1.64
N ASP A 188 12.74 -37.39 -1.76
CA ASP A 188 13.59 -37.10 -0.61
C ASP A 188 12.96 -36.04 0.28
N ASP A 189 12.84 -36.31 1.56
CA ASP A 189 12.31 -35.42 2.59
C ASP A 189 11.09 -34.55 2.15
N ILE A 190 10.00 -35.22 1.77
CA ILE A 190 8.74 -34.52 1.38
C ILE A 190 8.22 -33.63 2.51
N ARG A 191 8.36 -34.08 3.79
CA ARG A 191 7.88 -33.31 4.94
C ARG A 191 8.67 -32.01 5.09
N GLY A 192 9.98 -32.06 5.10
CA GLY A 192 10.83 -30.87 5.20
C GLY A 192 10.63 -29.92 4.00
N PHE A 193 10.42 -30.49 2.79
CA PHE A 193 10.07 -29.69 1.63
C PHE A 193 8.75 -28.91 1.82
N ILE A 194 7.70 -29.55 2.34
CA ILE A 194 6.41 -28.91 2.61
C ILE A 194 6.59 -27.81 3.66
N GLU A 195 7.30 -28.10 4.75
CA GLU A 195 7.51 -27.16 5.85
C GLU A 195 8.21 -25.89 5.39
N GLN A 196 9.34 -26.02 4.71
CA GLN A 196 10.10 -24.88 4.18
C GLN A 196 9.29 -24.07 3.15
N LYS A 197 8.50 -24.73 2.31
CA LYS A 197 7.66 -24.03 1.31
C LYS A 197 6.50 -23.27 1.94
N LEU A 198 5.90 -23.78 3.01
CA LEU A 198 4.86 -23.07 3.77
C LEU A 198 5.45 -21.88 4.55
N GLU A 199 6.65 -22.03 5.09
CA GLU A 199 7.37 -20.93 5.74
C GLU A 199 7.71 -19.82 4.73
N GLU A 200 8.26 -20.18 3.56
CA GLU A 200 8.52 -19.25 2.47
C GLU A 200 7.25 -18.48 2.10
N GLN A 201 6.11 -19.17 1.96
CA GLN A 201 4.82 -18.53 1.68
C GLN A 201 4.44 -17.52 2.77
N ALA A 202 4.55 -17.91 4.04
CA ALA A 202 4.19 -17.04 5.16
C ALA A 202 5.05 -15.76 5.20
N LEU A 203 6.36 -15.86 4.94
CA LEU A 203 7.26 -14.71 4.83
C LEU A 203 6.88 -13.79 3.66
N LYS A 204 6.57 -14.38 2.49
CA LYS A 204 6.14 -13.62 1.30
C LYS A 204 4.83 -12.89 1.54
N HIS A 205 3.85 -13.51 2.20
CA HIS A 205 2.56 -12.88 2.50
C HIS A 205 2.70 -11.70 3.48
N ARG A 206 3.63 -11.77 4.45
CA ARG A 206 3.94 -10.62 5.32
C ARG A 206 4.56 -9.47 4.54
N LYS A 207 5.48 -9.78 3.62
CA LYS A 207 6.17 -8.78 2.80
C LYS A 207 5.26 -8.16 1.73
N PHE A 208 4.34 -8.93 1.16
CA PHE A 208 3.45 -8.54 0.07
C PHE A 208 1.98 -8.83 0.42
N PRO A 209 1.40 -8.09 1.38
CA PRO A 209 0.00 -8.25 1.73
C PRO A 209 -0.91 -7.87 0.55
N LEU A 210 -2.18 -8.24 0.64
CA LEU A 210 -3.17 -7.89 -0.39
C LEU A 210 -3.54 -6.40 -0.25
N THR A 211 -2.94 -5.59 -1.10
CA THR A 211 -3.17 -4.16 -1.20
C THR A 211 -3.81 -3.81 -2.54
N MET A 212 -4.09 -2.52 -2.79
CA MET A 212 -4.58 -2.04 -4.08
C MET A 212 -3.52 -2.06 -5.19
N GLU A 213 -2.25 -2.12 -4.81
CA GLU A 213 -1.13 -2.34 -5.72
C GLU A 213 -0.51 -3.72 -5.47
N PRO A 214 -1.24 -4.81 -5.73
CA PRO A 214 -0.81 -6.15 -5.36
C PRO A 214 0.42 -6.59 -6.16
N ASN A 215 1.28 -7.38 -5.52
CA ASN A 215 2.29 -8.14 -6.25
C ASN A 215 1.65 -9.44 -6.78
N LEU A 216 1.47 -9.52 -8.09
CA LEU A 216 0.78 -10.63 -8.75
C LEU A 216 1.52 -11.97 -8.63
N LYS A 217 2.85 -11.93 -8.42
CA LYS A 217 3.67 -13.13 -8.32
C LYS A 217 3.84 -13.61 -6.89
N GLU A 218 4.34 -12.73 -6.02
CA GLU A 218 4.77 -13.08 -4.66
C GLU A 218 3.72 -12.78 -3.59
N GLY A 219 2.72 -11.96 -3.92
CA GLY A 219 1.69 -11.49 -2.99
C GLY A 219 0.61 -12.53 -2.68
N VAL A 220 -0.22 -12.19 -1.71
CA VAL A 220 -1.36 -13.02 -1.27
C VAL A 220 -2.29 -13.32 -2.45
N GLY A 221 -2.54 -14.59 -2.74
CA GLY A 221 -3.35 -15.04 -3.87
C GLY A 221 -2.68 -14.91 -5.24
N GLY A 222 -1.39 -14.57 -5.27
CA GLY A 222 -0.60 -14.49 -6.49
C GLY A 222 -0.18 -15.85 -7.05
N PHE A 223 0.66 -15.83 -8.09
CA PHE A 223 1.10 -17.06 -8.75
C PHE A 223 1.85 -18.02 -7.83
N ARG A 224 2.54 -17.51 -6.79
CA ARG A 224 3.22 -18.36 -5.80
C ARG A 224 2.25 -19.24 -5.03
N ASP A 225 1.05 -18.75 -4.70
CA ASP A 225 0.03 -19.54 -4.02
C ASP A 225 -0.48 -20.69 -4.91
N ALA A 226 -0.74 -20.42 -6.18
CA ALA A 226 -1.10 -21.44 -7.15
C ALA A 226 0.04 -22.46 -7.38
N ASN A 227 1.27 -21.96 -7.55
CA ASN A 227 2.44 -22.79 -7.79
C ASN A 227 2.77 -23.66 -6.57
N LEU A 228 2.52 -23.19 -5.35
CA LEU A 228 2.75 -23.98 -4.14
C LEU A 228 1.88 -25.24 -4.11
N VAL A 229 0.61 -25.14 -4.53
CA VAL A 229 -0.27 -26.33 -4.70
C VAL A 229 0.32 -27.28 -5.74
N PHE A 230 0.80 -26.74 -6.87
CA PHE A 230 1.43 -27.54 -7.92
C PHE A 230 2.71 -28.22 -7.43
N TRP A 231 3.62 -27.50 -6.76
CA TRP A 231 4.89 -28.05 -6.28
C TRP A 231 4.71 -29.18 -5.27
N ILE A 232 3.84 -28.95 -4.28
CA ILE A 232 3.54 -29.99 -3.27
C ILE A 232 2.81 -31.17 -3.94
N GLY A 233 1.84 -30.88 -4.81
CA GLY A 233 1.14 -31.91 -5.59
C GLY A 233 2.09 -32.72 -6.49
N LYS A 234 3.03 -32.05 -7.16
CA LYS A 234 4.08 -32.70 -7.96
C LYS A 234 5.00 -33.58 -7.11
N ALA A 235 5.42 -33.05 -5.94
CA ALA A 235 6.27 -33.83 -5.02
C ALA A 235 5.58 -35.11 -4.54
N ILE A 236 4.29 -35.05 -4.20
CA ILE A 236 3.55 -36.19 -3.64
C ILE A 236 3.03 -37.13 -4.72
N TYR A 237 2.39 -36.60 -5.79
CA TYR A 237 1.63 -37.37 -6.78
C TYR A 237 2.24 -37.39 -8.18
N ASN A 238 3.35 -36.68 -8.41
CA ASN A 238 3.98 -36.53 -9.74
C ASN A 238 3.04 -35.98 -10.84
N VAL A 239 2.13 -35.12 -10.50
CA VAL A 239 1.18 -34.53 -11.45
C VAL A 239 1.86 -33.58 -12.44
N ASN A 240 1.29 -33.41 -13.62
CA ASN A 240 1.76 -32.42 -14.59
C ASN A 240 1.04 -31.09 -14.46
N THR A 241 -0.19 -31.09 -13.98
CA THR A 241 -0.99 -29.89 -13.71
C THR A 241 -1.77 -30.05 -12.41
N ILE A 242 -2.28 -28.96 -11.84
CA ILE A 242 -3.17 -29.00 -10.65
C ILE A 242 -4.44 -29.81 -10.95
N LYS A 243 -4.90 -29.83 -12.20
CA LYS A 243 -6.09 -30.61 -12.60
C LYS A 243 -5.90 -32.11 -12.44
N ASP A 244 -4.67 -32.59 -12.54
CA ASP A 244 -4.35 -34.03 -12.46
C ASP A 244 -4.30 -34.52 -11.01
N LEU A 245 -4.47 -33.64 -10.04
CA LEU A 245 -4.58 -34.02 -8.63
C LEU A 245 -5.81 -34.87 -8.37
N PRO A 246 -5.77 -35.81 -7.40
CA PRO A 246 -6.91 -36.63 -7.05
C PRO A 246 -8.18 -35.81 -6.75
N VAL A 247 -9.34 -36.34 -7.16
CA VAL A 247 -10.65 -35.63 -7.03
C VAL A 247 -10.97 -35.29 -5.56
N ASN A 248 -10.51 -36.08 -4.60
CA ASN A 248 -10.67 -35.77 -3.18
C ASN A 248 -9.82 -34.60 -2.70
N ILE A 249 -8.81 -34.19 -3.48
CA ILE A 249 -7.99 -33.00 -3.24
C ILE A 249 -8.61 -31.79 -3.96
N VAL A 250 -8.81 -31.91 -5.28
CA VAL A 250 -9.31 -30.83 -6.14
C VAL A 250 -10.61 -31.25 -6.79
N GLU A 251 -11.73 -30.64 -6.35
CA GLU A 251 -13.04 -30.90 -6.95
C GLU A 251 -13.28 -29.94 -8.12
N GLU A 252 -14.00 -30.39 -9.14
CA GLU A 252 -14.27 -29.59 -10.36
C GLU A 252 -14.99 -28.24 -10.03
N LYS A 253 -15.92 -28.26 -9.05
CA LYS A 253 -16.61 -27.04 -8.60
C LYS A 253 -15.65 -26.00 -7.99
N GLU A 254 -14.53 -26.44 -7.39
CA GLU A 254 -13.48 -25.59 -6.81
C GLU A 254 -12.47 -25.16 -7.89
N TYR A 255 -12.14 -26.10 -8.81
CA TYR A 255 -11.13 -25.88 -9.85
C TYR A 255 -11.59 -24.87 -10.91
N ARG A 256 -12.86 -24.90 -11.32
CA ARG A 256 -13.38 -24.02 -12.36
C ARG A 256 -13.19 -22.52 -12.03
N PRO A 257 -13.67 -22.00 -10.90
CA PRO A 257 -13.43 -20.59 -10.54
C PRO A 257 -11.94 -20.27 -10.34
N PHE A 258 -11.16 -21.19 -9.78
CA PHE A 258 -9.71 -21.03 -9.64
C PHE A 258 -9.02 -20.89 -11.00
N ARG A 259 -9.35 -21.75 -11.97
CA ARG A 259 -8.79 -21.70 -13.32
C ARG A 259 -9.12 -20.39 -14.02
N ILE A 260 -10.36 -19.92 -13.90
CA ILE A 260 -10.79 -18.64 -14.51
C ILE A 260 -10.01 -17.47 -13.89
N ALA A 261 -9.82 -17.48 -12.58
CA ALA A 261 -9.04 -16.45 -11.87
C ALA A 261 -7.56 -16.46 -12.29
N LEU A 262 -6.96 -17.65 -12.37
CA LEU A 262 -5.56 -17.83 -12.77
C LEU A 262 -5.34 -17.38 -14.23
N GLU A 263 -6.24 -17.77 -15.12
CA GLU A 263 -6.23 -17.39 -16.55
C GLU A 263 -6.30 -15.86 -16.70
N PHE A 264 -7.16 -15.22 -15.93
CA PHE A 264 -7.24 -13.76 -15.93
C PHE A 264 -5.96 -13.11 -15.42
N LEU A 265 -5.36 -13.62 -14.34
CA LEU A 265 -4.10 -13.08 -13.83
C LEU A 265 -2.91 -13.29 -14.79
N PHE A 266 -2.89 -14.39 -15.58
CA PHE A 266 -1.89 -14.55 -16.65
C PHE A 266 -2.00 -13.42 -17.68
N ARG A 267 -3.22 -13.05 -18.07
CA ARG A 267 -3.43 -11.90 -18.96
C ARG A 267 -2.99 -10.59 -18.32
N VAL A 268 -3.37 -10.35 -17.06
CA VAL A 268 -2.98 -9.11 -16.35
C VAL A 268 -1.47 -8.97 -16.25
N ARG A 269 -0.76 -10.05 -15.88
CA ARG A 269 0.70 -10.03 -15.76
C ARG A 269 1.38 -9.85 -17.10
N SER A 270 0.87 -10.50 -18.15
CA SER A 270 1.40 -10.33 -19.50
C SER A 270 1.20 -8.90 -20.01
N ALA A 271 0.02 -8.32 -19.79
CA ALA A 271 -0.28 -6.93 -20.13
C ALA A 271 0.64 -5.96 -19.36
N LEU A 272 0.90 -6.25 -18.07
CA LEU A 272 1.80 -5.45 -17.24
C LEU A 272 3.24 -5.45 -17.78
N HIS A 273 3.75 -6.62 -18.17
CA HIS A 273 5.06 -6.75 -18.77
C HIS A 273 5.15 -6.07 -20.15
N LEU A 274 4.10 -6.19 -20.99
CA LEU A 274 4.03 -5.54 -22.30
C LEU A 274 4.01 -4.01 -22.14
N ALA A 275 3.20 -3.48 -21.24
CA ALA A 275 3.08 -2.05 -20.99
C ALA A 275 4.39 -1.44 -20.47
N THR A 276 5.11 -2.17 -19.61
CA THR A 276 6.35 -1.68 -18.98
C THR A 276 7.62 -2.04 -19.75
N LYS A 277 7.52 -2.95 -20.73
CA LYS A 277 8.64 -3.54 -21.49
C LYS A 277 9.76 -4.11 -20.61
N LYS A 278 9.38 -4.59 -19.43
CA LYS A 278 10.29 -5.21 -18.45
C LYS A 278 9.54 -6.18 -17.56
N LYS A 279 10.28 -6.96 -16.76
CA LYS A 279 9.74 -7.78 -15.69
C LYS A 279 9.17 -6.87 -14.60
N GLU A 280 7.86 -6.85 -14.44
CA GLU A 280 7.15 -6.11 -13.43
C GLU A 280 6.02 -6.97 -12.84
N ASP A 281 6.03 -7.16 -11.55
CA ASP A 281 5.06 -8.04 -10.87
C ASP A 281 4.11 -7.24 -9.96
N ARG A 282 4.37 -5.94 -9.71
CA ARG A 282 3.50 -5.06 -8.92
C ARG A 282 2.56 -4.29 -9.83
N LEU A 283 1.27 -4.49 -9.66
CA LEU A 283 0.24 -3.72 -10.37
C LEU A 283 0.06 -2.35 -9.69
N ARG A 284 0.80 -1.36 -10.16
CA ARG A 284 0.72 0.01 -9.66
C ARG A 284 -0.53 0.72 -10.18
N ILE A 285 -1.06 1.65 -9.39
CA ILE A 285 -2.27 2.43 -9.74
C ILE A 285 -2.08 3.23 -11.03
N ASP A 286 -0.89 3.80 -11.24
CA ASP A 286 -0.57 4.60 -12.44
C ASP A 286 -0.58 3.77 -13.73
N LEU A 287 -0.40 2.46 -13.65
CA LEU A 287 -0.42 1.53 -14.80
C LEU A 287 -1.82 0.97 -15.10
N ILE A 288 -2.76 1.11 -14.18
CA ILE A 288 -4.11 0.55 -14.33
C ILE A 288 -4.80 0.99 -15.63
N PRO A 289 -4.79 2.29 -16.04
CA PRO A 289 -5.41 2.71 -17.29
C PRO A 289 -4.85 1.98 -18.51
N THR A 290 -3.53 1.91 -18.63
CA THR A 290 -2.85 1.25 -19.75
C THR A 290 -3.14 -0.24 -19.81
N ILE A 291 -3.09 -0.93 -18.66
CA ILE A 291 -3.33 -2.38 -18.60
C ILE A 291 -4.80 -2.70 -18.85
N ALA A 292 -5.72 -1.92 -18.27
CA ALA A 292 -7.15 -2.08 -18.49
C ALA A 292 -7.51 -1.94 -19.98
N LYS A 293 -6.91 -0.96 -20.68
CA LYS A 293 -7.07 -0.78 -22.13
C LYS A 293 -6.57 -1.99 -22.90
N LEU A 294 -5.36 -2.50 -22.62
CA LEU A 294 -4.80 -3.71 -23.24
C LEU A 294 -5.68 -4.94 -23.06
N LEU A 295 -6.45 -4.99 -21.97
CA LEU A 295 -7.37 -6.10 -21.65
C LEU A 295 -8.79 -5.86 -22.15
N GLY A 296 -9.06 -4.76 -22.88
CA GLY A 296 -10.35 -4.45 -23.48
C GLY A 296 -11.38 -3.87 -22.51
N TYR A 297 -10.96 -3.31 -21.39
CA TYR A 297 -11.85 -2.55 -20.52
C TYR A 297 -12.06 -1.14 -21.06
N GLU A 298 -13.25 -0.59 -20.76
CA GLU A 298 -13.59 0.79 -21.12
C GLU A 298 -12.58 1.80 -20.53
N GLU A 299 -12.14 2.77 -21.34
CA GLU A 299 -11.23 3.86 -20.91
C GLU A 299 -12.00 4.90 -20.09
N SER A 300 -12.52 4.47 -18.95
CA SER A 300 -13.28 5.27 -18.00
C SER A 300 -12.91 4.90 -16.56
N GLN A 301 -13.15 5.79 -15.61
CA GLN A 301 -12.96 5.49 -14.20
C GLN A 301 -13.74 4.23 -13.77
N GLN A 302 -14.94 4.03 -14.32
CA GLN A 302 -15.75 2.86 -14.04
C GLN A 302 -15.13 1.57 -14.62
N GLY A 303 -14.54 1.65 -15.82
CA GLY A 303 -13.81 0.54 -16.43
C GLY A 303 -12.59 0.15 -15.60
N TYR A 304 -11.82 1.14 -15.13
CA TYR A 304 -10.64 0.91 -14.27
C TYR A 304 -11.01 0.29 -12.92
N LEU A 305 -12.10 0.74 -12.31
CA LEU A 305 -12.64 0.13 -11.08
C LEU A 305 -13.09 -1.31 -11.30
N LYS A 306 -13.78 -1.61 -12.40
CA LYS A 306 -14.18 -2.99 -12.75
C LYS A 306 -12.97 -3.90 -12.93
N PHE A 307 -11.94 -3.41 -13.64
CA PHE A 307 -10.70 -4.14 -13.84
C PHE A 307 -10.00 -4.44 -12.51
N ALA A 308 -9.71 -3.43 -11.70
CA ALA A 308 -9.01 -3.59 -10.43
C ALA A 308 -9.79 -4.46 -9.43
N LYS A 309 -11.13 -4.31 -9.40
CA LYS A 309 -12.01 -5.20 -8.63
C LYS A 309 -11.87 -6.65 -9.06
N LYS A 310 -11.80 -6.91 -10.37
CA LYS A 310 -11.63 -8.27 -10.90
C LYS A 310 -10.28 -8.87 -10.55
N VAL A 311 -9.21 -8.05 -10.52
CA VAL A 311 -7.88 -8.47 -10.05
C VAL A 311 -7.95 -8.92 -8.58
N THR A 312 -8.48 -8.07 -7.70
CA THR A 312 -8.62 -8.38 -6.26
C THR A 312 -9.46 -9.64 -6.04
N GLU A 313 -10.57 -9.75 -6.73
CA GLU A 313 -11.44 -10.94 -6.68
C GLU A 313 -10.69 -12.21 -7.11
N SER A 314 -9.91 -12.14 -8.18
CA SER A 314 -9.14 -13.29 -8.69
C SER A 314 -8.07 -13.72 -7.69
N LEU A 315 -7.34 -12.77 -7.09
CA LEU A 315 -6.35 -13.05 -6.04
C LEU A 315 -7.01 -13.74 -4.83
N LYS A 316 -8.16 -13.26 -4.36
CA LYS A 316 -8.89 -13.87 -3.24
C LYS A 316 -9.40 -15.29 -3.58
N ILE A 317 -9.81 -15.55 -4.81
CA ILE A 317 -10.24 -16.90 -5.28
C ILE A 317 -9.05 -17.85 -5.26
N ILE A 318 -7.91 -17.45 -5.82
CA ILE A 318 -6.70 -18.28 -5.82
C ILE A 318 -6.26 -18.56 -4.38
N ARG A 319 -6.22 -17.53 -3.52
CA ARG A 319 -5.86 -17.71 -2.12
C ARG A 319 -6.75 -18.71 -1.40
N LEU A 320 -8.07 -18.61 -1.58
CA LEU A 320 -9.05 -19.49 -0.94
C LEU A 320 -8.81 -20.95 -1.31
N TYR A 321 -8.84 -21.27 -2.60
CA TYR A 321 -8.75 -22.66 -3.04
C TYR A 321 -7.35 -23.24 -2.84
N SER A 322 -6.29 -22.45 -3.03
CA SER A 322 -4.93 -22.87 -2.69
C SER A 322 -4.82 -23.27 -1.21
N THR A 323 -5.41 -22.51 -0.31
CA THR A 323 -5.39 -22.80 1.14
C THR A 323 -6.15 -24.11 1.44
N ILE A 324 -7.33 -24.31 0.84
CA ILE A 324 -8.13 -25.53 1.03
C ILE A 324 -7.37 -26.77 0.49
N TRP A 325 -6.80 -26.67 -0.69
CA TRP A 325 -6.09 -27.81 -1.32
C TRP A 325 -4.76 -28.10 -0.64
N LEU A 326 -4.04 -27.08 -0.18
CA LEU A 326 -2.80 -27.28 0.59
C LEU A 326 -3.07 -28.04 1.88
N GLU A 327 -4.15 -27.71 2.60
CA GLU A 327 -4.53 -28.49 3.77
C GLU A 327 -4.78 -29.97 3.42
N LYS A 328 -5.55 -30.24 2.37
CA LYS A 328 -5.85 -31.60 1.93
C LYS A 328 -4.57 -32.37 1.49
N LEU A 329 -3.62 -31.69 0.84
CA LEU A 329 -2.35 -32.25 0.42
C LEU A 329 -1.41 -32.56 1.58
N THR A 330 -1.36 -31.66 2.58
CA THR A 330 -0.32 -31.69 3.62
C THR A 330 -0.75 -32.40 4.91
N ARG A 331 -2.04 -32.58 5.16
CA ARG A 331 -2.59 -33.11 6.44
C ARG A 331 -2.02 -34.48 6.88
N LYS A 332 -1.52 -35.29 5.94
CA LYS A 332 -0.86 -36.57 6.25
C LYS A 332 0.57 -36.38 6.76
N TYR A 333 1.20 -35.26 6.48
CA TYR A 333 2.59 -34.94 6.80
C TYR A 333 2.69 -33.99 7.99
N MET A 334 1.84 -32.97 8.02
CA MET A 334 1.83 -31.95 9.07
C MET A 334 0.54 -31.12 9.06
N THR A 335 0.24 -30.47 10.17
CA THR A 335 -0.75 -29.39 10.24
C THR A 335 -0.09 -28.10 9.75
N ILE A 336 -0.77 -27.33 8.89
CA ILE A 336 -0.27 -26.03 8.43
C ILE A 336 -0.03 -25.13 9.65
N PRO A 337 1.17 -24.54 9.81
CA PRO A 337 1.46 -23.68 10.95
C PRO A 337 0.52 -22.46 11.01
N SER A 338 0.16 -22.04 12.20
CA SER A 338 -0.68 -20.86 12.44
C SER A 338 -0.18 -20.13 13.69
N ASP A 339 -0.22 -18.79 13.62
CA ASP A 339 0.06 -17.89 14.74
C ASP A 339 -1.05 -17.87 15.81
N LYS A 340 -2.24 -18.39 15.45
CA LYS A 340 -3.42 -18.46 16.31
C LYS A 340 -3.95 -19.91 16.37
N PRO A 341 -4.64 -20.31 17.43
CA PRO A 341 -5.30 -21.62 17.50
C PRO A 341 -6.29 -21.80 16.35
N TYR A 342 -6.35 -23.01 15.81
CA TYR A 342 -7.33 -23.36 14.80
C TYR A 342 -8.69 -23.70 15.40
N VAL A 343 -9.74 -23.16 14.77
CA VAL A 343 -11.14 -23.59 15.00
C VAL A 343 -11.57 -24.47 13.83
N TYR A 344 -12.08 -25.65 14.16
CA TYR A 344 -12.53 -26.66 13.21
C TYR A 344 -14.05 -26.62 13.03
N ALA A 345 -14.56 -27.24 11.95
CA ALA A 345 -15.98 -27.33 11.70
C ALA A 345 -16.72 -28.11 12.80
N LYS A 346 -17.83 -27.55 13.28
CA LYS A 346 -18.76 -28.20 14.20
C LYS A 346 -20.18 -28.03 13.71
N GLY A 347 -20.84 -29.15 13.43
CA GLY A 347 -22.16 -29.15 12.81
C GLY A 347 -22.11 -29.12 11.28
N LYS A 348 -23.28 -29.20 10.64
CA LYS A 348 -23.43 -29.23 9.18
C LYS A 348 -24.11 -27.98 8.60
N GLU A 349 -24.90 -27.30 9.41
CA GLU A 349 -25.63 -26.10 9.00
C GLU A 349 -24.82 -24.84 9.19
N PHE A 350 -24.98 -23.90 8.29
CA PHE A 350 -24.27 -22.62 8.28
C PHE A 350 -24.44 -21.84 9.59
N ASN A 351 -25.68 -21.70 10.09
CA ASN A 351 -25.96 -20.96 11.32
C ASN A 351 -25.33 -21.63 12.57
N THR A 352 -25.32 -22.96 12.61
CA THR A 352 -24.70 -23.71 13.69
C THR A 352 -23.17 -23.48 13.73
N MET A 353 -22.52 -23.50 12.57
CA MET A 353 -21.09 -23.20 12.47
C MET A 353 -20.77 -21.74 12.84
N LEU A 354 -21.64 -20.81 12.43
CA LEU A 354 -21.45 -19.40 12.78
C LEU A 354 -21.60 -19.16 14.30
N LYS A 355 -22.58 -19.81 14.94
CA LYS A 355 -22.71 -19.82 16.41
C LYS A 355 -21.48 -20.41 17.09
N HIS A 356 -20.91 -21.47 16.52
CA HIS A 356 -19.67 -22.04 17.02
C HIS A 356 -18.52 -21.04 16.94
N LEU A 357 -18.33 -20.35 15.79
CA LEU A 357 -17.35 -19.28 15.64
C LEU A 357 -17.53 -18.17 16.68
N CYS A 358 -18.77 -17.73 16.94
CA CYS A 358 -19.04 -16.74 17.98
C CYS A 358 -18.61 -17.22 19.37
N LYS A 359 -18.73 -18.51 19.65
CA LYS A 359 -18.33 -19.11 20.92
C LYS A 359 -16.82 -19.12 21.12
N GLU A 360 -16.09 -19.46 20.04
CA GLU A 360 -14.63 -19.53 20.02
C GLU A 360 -13.98 -18.15 20.01
N ALA A 361 -14.64 -17.12 19.50
CA ALA A 361 -14.13 -15.76 19.39
C ALA A 361 -13.94 -15.01 20.72
N LYS A 362 -14.03 -15.68 21.85
CA LYS A 362 -13.58 -15.19 23.18
C LYS A 362 -12.06 -15.03 23.24
N LYS A 363 -11.34 -15.78 22.41
CA LYS A 363 -9.89 -15.69 22.22
C LYS A 363 -9.57 -15.52 20.73
N PRO A 364 -8.43 -14.93 20.39
CA PRO A 364 -7.98 -14.89 19.00
C PRO A 364 -7.89 -16.31 18.41
N PHE A 365 -8.38 -16.47 17.17
CA PHE A 365 -8.39 -17.75 16.48
C PHE A 365 -8.17 -17.60 14.99
N ARG A 366 -7.90 -18.72 14.33
CA ARG A 366 -7.92 -18.84 12.88
C ARG A 366 -8.86 -19.98 12.47
N ALA A 367 -9.72 -19.73 11.48
CA ALA A 367 -10.56 -20.81 10.96
C ALA A 367 -9.69 -21.82 10.20
N HIS A 368 -9.81 -23.09 10.54
CA HIS A 368 -9.15 -24.15 9.81
C HIS A 368 -9.73 -24.25 8.38
N PRO A 369 -8.93 -24.57 7.33
CA PRO A 369 -9.43 -24.67 5.96
C PRO A 369 -10.62 -25.62 5.79
N THR A 370 -10.71 -26.67 6.61
CA THR A 370 -11.89 -27.58 6.63
C THR A 370 -13.17 -26.87 7.08
N LEU A 371 -13.07 -25.95 8.05
CA LEU A 371 -14.21 -25.12 8.48
C LEU A 371 -14.62 -24.15 7.37
N MET A 372 -13.64 -23.50 6.71
CA MET A 372 -13.93 -22.59 5.61
C MET A 372 -14.70 -23.31 4.48
N ARG A 373 -14.25 -24.51 4.12
CA ARG A 373 -14.93 -25.34 3.14
C ARG A 373 -16.33 -25.73 3.60
N ALA A 374 -16.46 -26.17 4.85
CA ALA A 374 -17.75 -26.55 5.43
C ALA A 374 -18.73 -25.37 5.41
N LEU A 375 -18.28 -24.14 5.72
CA LEU A 375 -19.11 -22.92 5.64
C LEU A 375 -19.55 -22.60 4.20
N ILE A 376 -18.69 -22.83 3.21
CA ILE A 376 -19.03 -22.62 1.80
C ILE A 376 -20.07 -23.63 1.33
N ASP A 377 -19.89 -24.90 1.66
CA ASP A 377 -20.71 -26.01 1.21
C ASP A 377 -22.02 -26.15 2.03
N ALA A 378 -22.10 -25.52 3.21
CA ALA A 378 -23.25 -25.64 4.09
C ALA A 378 -24.54 -25.13 3.43
N PRO A 379 -25.65 -25.85 3.59
CA PRO A 379 -26.97 -25.35 3.24
C PRO A 379 -27.27 -24.06 3.98
N LYS A 380 -27.77 -23.08 3.27
CA LYS A 380 -28.15 -21.77 3.82
C LYS A 380 -29.36 -21.24 3.07
N PRO A 381 -30.26 -20.50 3.74
CA PRO A 381 -31.40 -19.87 3.07
C PRO A 381 -30.91 -18.87 2.01
N GLU A 382 -31.73 -18.59 1.00
CA GLU A 382 -31.37 -17.63 -0.06
C GLU A 382 -31.04 -16.24 0.51
N ARG A 383 -31.71 -15.86 1.59
CA ARG A 383 -31.43 -14.63 2.36
C ARG A 383 -31.37 -14.97 3.85
N PRO A 384 -30.56 -14.23 4.63
CA PRO A 384 -30.53 -14.39 6.07
C PRO A 384 -31.94 -14.31 6.69
N ASP A 385 -32.31 -15.29 7.49
CA ASP A 385 -33.52 -15.31 8.28
C ASP A 385 -33.36 -14.69 9.67
N SER A 386 -34.40 -14.62 10.48
CA SER A 386 -34.36 -14.03 11.83
C SER A 386 -33.35 -14.74 12.74
N ALA A 387 -33.26 -16.05 12.69
CA ALA A 387 -32.32 -16.82 13.51
C ALA A 387 -30.87 -16.55 13.13
N LEU A 388 -30.60 -16.39 11.82
CA LEU A 388 -29.27 -16.03 11.33
C LEU A 388 -28.91 -14.57 11.67
N TYR A 389 -29.86 -13.62 11.58
CA TYR A 389 -29.63 -12.24 12.01
C TYR A 389 -29.29 -12.13 13.49
N GLN A 390 -29.92 -12.91 14.38
CA GLN A 390 -29.54 -12.97 15.79
C GLN A 390 -28.10 -13.47 15.99
N THR A 391 -27.70 -14.48 15.23
CA THR A 391 -26.31 -14.97 15.26
C THR A 391 -25.33 -13.93 14.74
N ILE A 392 -25.67 -13.23 13.63
CA ILE A 392 -24.86 -12.14 13.08
C ILE A 392 -24.72 -10.99 14.10
N ARG A 393 -25.79 -10.61 14.79
CA ARG A 393 -25.74 -9.65 15.90
C ARG A 393 -24.68 -10.07 16.94
N THR A 394 -24.67 -11.34 17.31
CA THR A 394 -23.76 -11.90 18.32
C THR A 394 -22.29 -11.75 17.92
N ILE A 395 -21.95 -11.70 16.63
CA ILE A 395 -20.58 -11.48 16.13
C ILE A 395 -19.99 -10.21 16.75
N PHE A 396 -20.74 -9.10 16.71
CA PHE A 396 -20.24 -7.78 17.14
C PHE A 396 -20.10 -7.65 18.66
N TYR A 397 -20.71 -8.58 19.44
CA TYR A 397 -20.50 -8.68 20.89
C TYR A 397 -19.23 -9.45 21.27
N GLN A 398 -18.59 -10.14 20.30
CA GLN A 398 -17.38 -10.90 20.61
C GLN A 398 -16.16 -9.99 20.68
N PRO A 399 -15.21 -10.28 21.59
CA PRO A 399 -13.95 -9.52 21.66
C PRO A 399 -13.10 -9.65 20.40
N ASN A 400 -13.17 -10.77 19.68
CA ASN A 400 -12.47 -11.02 18.44
C ASN A 400 -13.44 -11.16 17.25
N ALA A 401 -14.36 -10.21 17.08
CA ALA A 401 -15.26 -10.15 15.93
C ALA A 401 -14.49 -10.07 14.59
N TYR A 402 -13.33 -9.43 14.61
CA TYR A 402 -12.41 -9.37 13.47
C TYR A 402 -12.10 -10.76 12.90
N ASP A 403 -11.76 -11.75 13.74
CA ASP A 403 -11.40 -13.09 13.29
C ASP A 403 -12.59 -13.82 12.63
N ILE A 404 -13.82 -13.58 13.10
CA ILE A 404 -15.04 -14.10 12.47
C ILE A 404 -15.25 -13.41 11.10
N LEU A 405 -15.17 -12.09 11.07
CA LEU A 405 -15.36 -11.30 9.85
C LEU A 405 -14.28 -11.65 8.80
N CYS A 406 -13.04 -11.85 9.21
CA CYS A 406 -11.97 -12.34 8.33
C CYS A 406 -12.26 -13.74 7.78
N THR A 407 -12.78 -14.63 8.61
CA THR A 407 -13.19 -15.98 8.18
C THR A 407 -14.28 -15.90 7.11
N LEU A 408 -15.31 -15.09 7.33
CA LEU A 408 -16.39 -14.87 6.37
C LEU A 408 -15.91 -14.18 5.07
N SER A 409 -14.97 -13.22 5.20
CA SER A 409 -14.33 -12.56 4.05
C SER A 409 -13.54 -13.56 3.22
N PHE A 410 -12.70 -14.35 3.88
CA PHE A 410 -11.87 -15.36 3.25
C PHE A 410 -12.71 -16.43 2.53
N ALA A 411 -13.78 -16.92 3.18
CA ALA A 411 -14.75 -17.84 2.60
C ALA A 411 -15.67 -17.20 1.55
N ARG A 412 -15.53 -15.88 1.28
CA ARG A 412 -16.37 -15.09 0.35
C ARG A 412 -17.85 -15.03 0.75
N LEU A 413 -18.14 -15.14 2.01
CA LEU A 413 -19.48 -15.16 2.59
C LEU A 413 -19.98 -13.83 3.15
N LEU A 414 -19.11 -12.80 3.23
CA LEU A 414 -19.50 -11.48 3.75
C LEU A 414 -20.67 -10.86 2.98
N ARG A 415 -20.70 -11.01 1.63
CA ARG A 415 -21.80 -10.49 0.80
C ARG A 415 -23.15 -11.09 1.15
N TYR A 416 -23.15 -12.31 1.64
CA TYR A 416 -24.34 -13.03 2.08
C TYR A 416 -24.71 -12.67 3.52
N THR A 417 -23.76 -12.75 4.45
CA THR A 417 -24.02 -12.56 5.89
C THR A 417 -24.28 -11.10 6.25
N ILE A 418 -23.62 -10.16 5.58
CA ILE A 418 -23.73 -8.71 5.84
C ILE A 418 -24.05 -7.98 4.52
N PRO A 419 -25.31 -8.03 4.06
CA PRO A 419 -25.71 -7.49 2.76
C PRO A 419 -25.35 -6.02 2.49
N PRO A 420 -25.28 -5.11 3.48
CA PRO A 420 -24.88 -3.72 3.25
C PRO A 420 -23.55 -3.55 2.50
N ILE A 421 -22.57 -4.42 2.75
CA ILE A 421 -21.24 -4.32 2.12
C ILE A 421 -21.16 -4.95 0.72
N LYS A 422 -22.24 -5.55 0.21
CA LYS A 422 -22.21 -6.32 -1.05
C LYS A 422 -21.55 -5.59 -2.22
N LYS A 423 -21.78 -4.27 -2.34
CA LYS A 423 -21.22 -3.47 -3.44
C LYS A 423 -19.77 -3.07 -3.24
N VAL A 424 -19.32 -2.97 -1.98
CA VAL A 424 -17.96 -2.51 -1.63
C VAL A 424 -16.97 -3.64 -1.43
N VAL A 425 -17.41 -4.90 -1.41
CA VAL A 425 -16.50 -6.05 -1.41
C VAL A 425 -15.65 -6.02 -2.67
N ASP A 426 -14.33 -6.11 -2.49
CA ASP A 426 -13.31 -6.03 -3.52
C ASP A 426 -13.26 -4.67 -4.27
N LEU A 427 -13.90 -3.62 -3.75
CA LEU A 427 -13.94 -2.30 -4.38
C LEU A 427 -12.63 -1.55 -4.12
N PRO A 428 -11.85 -1.21 -5.15
CA PRO A 428 -10.62 -0.43 -4.98
C PRO A 428 -10.91 1.05 -4.69
N GLN A 429 -9.94 1.72 -4.07
CA GLN A 429 -9.99 3.14 -3.73
C GLN A 429 -8.79 3.87 -4.37
N PHE A 430 -9.03 4.70 -5.40
CA PHE A 430 -7.97 5.41 -6.13
C PHE A 430 -7.76 6.83 -5.62
N ASP A 431 -7.80 7.04 -4.32
CA ASP A 431 -7.65 8.36 -3.69
C ASP A 431 -6.20 8.70 -3.26
N GLY A 432 -5.33 7.72 -3.33
CA GLY A 432 -3.90 7.95 -3.15
C GLY A 432 -3.36 7.64 -1.77
N TYR A 433 -4.19 7.46 -0.74
CA TYR A 433 -3.76 7.16 0.63
C TYR A 433 -4.27 5.82 1.17
N HIS A 434 -5.42 5.33 0.75
CA HIS A 434 -5.86 3.99 1.13
C HIS A 434 -4.97 2.93 0.51
N GLN A 435 -4.46 2.02 1.34
CA GLN A 435 -3.68 0.88 0.88
C GLN A 435 -4.55 -0.31 0.49
N TYR A 436 -5.78 -0.37 0.99
CA TYR A 436 -6.67 -1.53 0.90
C TYR A 436 -7.96 -1.22 0.12
N ALA A 437 -8.54 -2.25 -0.47
CA ALA A 437 -9.92 -2.21 -0.94
C ALA A 437 -10.88 -1.92 0.24
N VAL A 438 -12.07 -1.37 -0.06
CA VAL A 438 -13.00 -0.89 0.98
C VAL A 438 -13.34 -1.95 2.02
N ASP A 439 -13.59 -3.19 1.61
CA ASP A 439 -13.92 -4.28 2.53
C ASP A 439 -12.74 -4.69 3.43
N ILE A 440 -11.53 -4.66 2.90
CA ILE A 440 -10.32 -4.95 3.70
C ILE A 440 -10.01 -3.79 4.64
N HIS A 441 -10.17 -2.54 4.19
CA HIS A 441 -10.08 -1.36 5.04
C HIS A 441 -11.06 -1.46 6.21
N SER A 442 -12.34 -1.78 5.96
CA SER A 442 -13.35 -1.98 7.02
C SER A 442 -12.95 -3.06 8.02
N LEU A 443 -12.38 -4.17 7.55
CA LEU A 443 -11.83 -5.22 8.42
C LEU A 443 -10.68 -4.70 9.27
N GLN A 444 -9.72 -4.00 8.67
CA GLN A 444 -8.58 -3.42 9.39
C GLN A 444 -9.03 -2.39 10.42
N SER A 445 -10.04 -1.58 10.12
CA SER A 445 -10.64 -0.64 11.09
C SER A 445 -11.22 -1.37 12.31
N VAL A 446 -11.90 -2.50 12.11
CA VAL A 446 -12.39 -3.35 13.22
C VAL A 446 -11.21 -3.96 14.00
N TYR A 447 -10.16 -4.40 13.31
CA TYR A 447 -8.96 -4.90 13.98
C TYR A 447 -8.37 -3.86 14.93
N HIS A 448 -8.18 -2.64 14.46
CA HIS A 448 -7.63 -1.56 15.28
C HIS A 448 -8.58 -1.11 16.40
N LEU A 449 -9.89 -1.24 16.20
CA LEU A 449 -10.87 -1.01 17.27
C LEU A 449 -10.80 -2.08 18.39
N GLU A 450 -10.44 -3.32 18.04
CA GLU A 450 -10.24 -4.40 19.02
C GLU A 450 -8.85 -4.40 19.65
N HIS A 451 -7.87 -3.72 19.03
CA HIS A 451 -6.47 -3.63 19.46
C HIS A 451 -6.02 -2.16 19.54
N ILE A 452 -6.66 -1.41 20.44
CA ILE A 452 -6.38 0.03 20.61
C ILE A 452 -5.03 0.19 21.32
N GLU A 453 -4.08 0.85 20.67
CA GLU A 453 -2.74 1.13 21.22
C GLU A 453 -2.71 2.45 22.00
N ASP A 454 -3.56 3.42 21.66
CA ASP A 454 -3.67 4.70 22.34
C ASP A 454 -4.41 4.56 23.68
N GLN A 455 -3.74 4.90 24.79
CA GLN A 455 -4.28 4.72 26.14
C GLN A 455 -5.54 5.56 26.40
N ASN A 456 -5.61 6.79 25.88
CA ASN A 456 -6.77 7.67 26.08
C ASN A 456 -7.99 7.10 25.36
N ILE A 457 -7.80 6.65 24.13
CA ILE A 457 -8.87 6.04 23.32
C ILE A 457 -9.30 4.70 23.92
N ALA A 458 -8.34 3.89 24.39
CA ALA A 458 -8.64 2.62 25.07
C ALA A 458 -9.49 2.84 26.33
N GLN A 459 -9.21 3.88 27.11
CA GLN A 459 -10.01 4.23 28.29
C GLN A 459 -11.43 4.65 27.90
N LEU A 460 -11.59 5.48 26.87
CA LEU A 460 -12.90 5.88 26.36
C LEU A 460 -13.70 4.67 25.86
N TYR A 461 -13.08 3.79 25.08
CA TYR A 461 -13.71 2.56 24.60
C TYR A 461 -14.09 1.62 25.74
N GLY A 462 -13.22 1.47 26.75
CA GLY A 462 -13.50 0.71 27.96
C GLY A 462 -14.70 1.20 28.78
N GLY A 463 -14.96 2.51 28.74
CA GLY A 463 -16.09 3.16 29.39
C GLY A 463 -17.45 2.95 28.70
N LEU A 464 -17.48 2.43 27.46
CA LEU A 464 -18.71 2.13 26.76
C LEU A 464 -19.36 0.83 27.28
N SER A 465 -20.70 0.77 27.27
CA SER A 465 -21.45 -0.45 27.57
C SER A 465 -21.18 -1.54 26.53
N LYS A 466 -21.59 -2.77 26.81
CA LYS A 466 -21.47 -3.89 25.86
C LYS A 466 -22.24 -3.63 24.57
N ASP A 467 -23.44 -3.08 24.68
CA ASP A 467 -24.29 -2.76 23.54
C ASP A 467 -23.70 -1.63 22.69
N GLU A 468 -23.18 -0.59 23.32
CA GLU A 468 -22.49 0.51 22.66
C GLU A 468 -21.22 0.05 21.93
N ARG A 469 -20.42 -0.81 22.56
CA ARG A 469 -19.24 -1.38 21.89
C ARG A 469 -19.61 -2.26 20.70
N ALA A 470 -20.66 -3.09 20.84
CA ALA A 470 -21.16 -3.91 19.73
C ALA A 470 -21.67 -3.05 18.57
N MET A 471 -22.45 -2.01 18.88
CA MET A 471 -22.92 -1.04 17.89
C MET A 471 -21.74 -0.32 17.23
N LEU A 472 -20.76 0.15 17.98
CA LEU A 472 -19.59 0.84 17.43
C LEU A 472 -18.76 -0.07 16.54
N LYS A 473 -18.59 -1.36 16.86
CA LYS A 473 -17.94 -2.34 15.96
C LYS A 473 -18.71 -2.49 14.64
N LEU A 474 -20.04 -2.58 14.71
CA LEU A 474 -20.88 -2.66 13.51
C LEU A 474 -20.76 -1.37 12.67
N VAL A 475 -20.77 -0.20 13.30
CA VAL A 475 -20.55 1.10 12.66
C VAL A 475 -19.18 1.13 11.99
N THR A 476 -18.12 0.77 12.72
CA THR A 476 -16.75 0.71 12.19
C THR A 476 -16.63 -0.23 10.99
N PHE A 477 -17.33 -1.34 11.00
CA PHE A 477 -17.34 -2.25 9.85
C PHE A 477 -18.13 -1.70 8.66
N LEU A 478 -19.18 -0.90 8.88
CA LEU A 478 -20.10 -0.41 7.84
C LEU A 478 -19.89 1.05 7.45
N HIS A 479 -18.96 1.79 8.07
CA HIS A 479 -18.82 3.23 7.85
C HIS A 479 -18.68 3.61 6.38
N ASP A 480 -18.00 2.79 5.61
CA ASP A 480 -17.74 2.96 4.18
C ASP A 480 -18.68 2.12 3.27
N ALA A 481 -19.69 1.44 3.81
CA ALA A 481 -20.60 0.61 3.03
C ALA A 481 -21.37 1.37 1.93
N GLY A 482 -21.43 2.69 2.03
CA GLY A 482 -22.05 3.59 1.04
C GLY A 482 -21.21 3.83 -0.21
N LYS A 483 -19.88 3.59 -0.20
CA LYS A 483 -18.97 3.83 -1.33
C LYS A 483 -19.38 3.08 -2.60
N GLY A 484 -18.85 3.51 -3.74
CA GLY A 484 -19.13 2.88 -5.05
C GLY A 484 -20.54 3.15 -5.60
N ARG A 485 -21.23 4.17 -5.13
CA ARG A 485 -22.56 4.62 -5.59
C ARG A 485 -22.48 6.06 -6.09
N LYS A 486 -23.48 6.48 -6.88
CA LYS A 486 -23.55 7.86 -7.41
C LYS A 486 -23.91 8.92 -6.35
N ARG A 487 -24.58 8.52 -5.27
CA ARG A 487 -24.97 9.41 -4.17
C ARG A 487 -23.87 9.48 -3.13
N ASP A 488 -23.88 10.52 -2.32
CA ASP A 488 -22.97 10.69 -1.20
C ASP A 488 -22.96 9.43 -0.32
N HIS A 489 -21.78 8.85 -0.15
CA HIS A 489 -21.58 7.58 0.55
C HIS A 489 -21.90 7.66 2.04
N HIS A 490 -21.79 8.83 2.67
CA HIS A 490 -22.08 9.02 4.08
C HIS A 490 -23.57 8.78 4.36
N TYR A 491 -24.46 9.44 3.58
CA TYR A 491 -25.91 9.27 3.74
C TYR A 491 -26.37 7.87 3.31
N VAL A 492 -25.80 7.35 2.23
CA VAL A 492 -26.14 5.99 1.78
C VAL A 492 -25.67 4.96 2.80
N GLY A 493 -24.47 5.10 3.34
CA GLY A 493 -23.90 4.22 4.38
C GLY A 493 -24.78 4.22 5.64
N ALA A 494 -25.13 5.40 6.11
CA ALA A 494 -26.02 5.56 7.28
C ALA A 494 -27.37 4.89 7.07
N SER A 495 -27.99 5.06 5.91
CA SER A 495 -29.26 4.39 5.57
C SER A 495 -29.13 2.86 5.50
N LEU A 496 -28.04 2.35 4.91
CA LEU A 496 -27.77 0.90 4.86
C LEU A 496 -27.55 0.32 6.26
N PHE A 497 -26.81 1.03 7.12
CA PHE A 497 -26.61 0.68 8.51
C PHE A 497 -27.95 0.61 9.26
N LYS A 498 -28.77 1.65 9.18
CA LYS A 498 -30.08 1.71 9.84
C LYS A 498 -30.94 0.49 9.52
N ILE A 499 -31.15 0.23 8.22
CA ILE A 499 -31.98 -0.90 7.76
C ILE A 499 -31.42 -2.23 8.26
N PHE A 500 -30.11 -2.38 8.29
CA PHE A 500 -29.47 -3.62 8.74
C PHE A 500 -29.52 -3.76 10.25
N ALA A 501 -29.25 -2.69 10.99
CA ALA A 501 -29.32 -2.67 12.45
C ALA A 501 -30.73 -2.96 12.98
N GLN A 502 -31.76 -2.49 12.29
CA GLN A 502 -33.15 -2.86 12.59
C GLN A 502 -33.39 -4.38 12.44
N LYS A 503 -32.87 -5.01 11.38
CA LYS A 503 -32.93 -6.46 11.19
C LYS A 503 -32.17 -7.25 12.28
N LEU A 504 -31.09 -6.66 12.79
CA LEU A 504 -30.34 -7.20 13.93
C LEU A 504 -31.03 -6.93 15.28
N GLN A 505 -32.18 -6.25 15.30
CA GLN A 505 -32.92 -5.87 16.52
C GLN A 505 -32.04 -5.11 17.51
N ILE A 506 -31.26 -4.15 17.01
CA ILE A 506 -30.49 -3.20 17.82
C ILE A 506 -31.46 -2.12 18.35
N ASP A 507 -31.21 -1.62 19.55
CA ASP A 507 -32.02 -0.56 20.16
C ASP A 507 -32.06 0.70 19.30
N THR A 508 -33.22 1.36 19.21
CA THR A 508 -33.45 2.52 18.34
C THR A 508 -32.51 3.68 18.68
N SER A 509 -32.21 3.91 19.96
CA SER A 509 -31.30 4.98 20.40
C SER A 509 -29.88 4.73 19.90
N LEU A 510 -29.41 3.46 19.91
CA LEU A 510 -28.12 3.06 19.36
C LEU A 510 -28.09 3.16 17.84
N ILE A 511 -29.22 2.86 17.17
CA ILE A 511 -29.33 3.03 15.72
C ILE A 511 -29.16 4.50 15.33
N GLU A 512 -29.83 5.41 16.01
CA GLU A 512 -29.72 6.85 15.76
C GLU A 512 -28.29 7.37 15.97
N MET A 513 -27.62 6.90 17.04
CA MET A 513 -26.21 7.21 17.26
C MET A 513 -25.33 6.67 16.14
N GLY A 514 -25.51 5.42 15.73
CA GLY A 514 -24.72 4.80 14.66
C GLY A 514 -24.92 5.44 13.28
N GLU A 515 -26.16 5.83 12.96
CA GLU A 515 -26.46 6.62 11.74
C GLU A 515 -25.63 7.91 11.71
N ARG A 516 -25.64 8.65 12.81
CA ARG A 516 -24.91 9.91 12.94
C ARG A 516 -23.41 9.71 12.83
N LEU A 517 -22.87 8.68 13.48
CA LEU A 517 -21.45 8.35 13.39
C LEU A 517 -21.02 8.04 11.96
N ILE A 518 -21.79 7.24 11.21
CA ILE A 518 -21.49 6.95 9.80
C ILE A 518 -21.63 8.19 8.94
N GLN A 519 -22.67 9.01 9.17
CA GLN A 519 -22.90 10.21 8.39
C GLN A 519 -21.73 11.20 8.51
N TYR A 520 -21.08 11.27 9.65
CA TYR A 520 -20.02 12.25 9.93
C TYR A 520 -18.64 11.62 10.20
N HIS A 521 -18.41 10.35 9.82
CA HIS A 521 -17.18 9.64 10.19
C HIS A 521 -15.88 10.30 9.70
N THR A 522 -15.90 10.99 8.56
CA THR A 522 -14.73 11.70 8.02
C THR A 522 -14.58 13.13 8.55
N LEU A 523 -15.59 13.66 9.28
CA LEU A 523 -15.60 15.06 9.65
C LEU A 523 -14.46 15.42 10.61
N MET A 524 -14.23 14.59 11.63
CA MET A 524 -13.19 14.82 12.62
C MET A 524 -11.79 14.82 12.01
N SER A 525 -11.45 13.83 11.18
CA SER A 525 -10.16 13.76 10.51
C SER A 525 -9.94 14.90 9.52
N ASN A 526 -10.99 15.29 8.79
CA ASN A 526 -10.93 16.40 7.85
C ASN A 526 -10.68 17.73 8.55
N ILE A 527 -11.43 18.03 9.62
CA ILE A 527 -11.26 19.27 10.39
C ILE A 527 -9.90 19.29 11.08
N ALA A 528 -9.51 18.20 11.76
CA ALA A 528 -8.24 18.14 12.47
C ALA A 528 -7.04 18.43 11.56
N GLN A 529 -7.06 17.95 10.32
CA GLN A 529 -5.95 18.09 9.38
C GLN A 529 -5.99 19.35 8.52
N ARG A 530 -7.15 20.01 8.39
CA ARG A 530 -7.33 21.05 7.36
C ARG A 530 -7.83 22.40 7.87
N GLU A 531 -8.36 22.43 9.10
CA GLU A 531 -8.98 23.64 9.64
C GLU A 531 -8.22 24.19 10.87
N ASP A 532 -8.51 25.41 11.23
CA ASP A 532 -7.97 26.02 12.44
C ASP A 532 -8.66 25.46 13.69
N LEU A 533 -7.95 24.66 14.47
CA LEU A 533 -8.46 24.02 15.69
C LEU A 533 -8.60 24.98 16.88
N TYR A 534 -8.29 26.26 16.70
CA TYR A 534 -8.43 27.31 17.71
C TYR A 534 -9.56 28.30 17.36
N SER A 535 -10.14 28.15 16.16
CA SER A 535 -11.30 28.89 15.72
C SER A 535 -12.57 28.41 16.41
N GLU A 536 -13.25 29.28 17.10
CA GLU A 536 -14.54 28.96 17.74
C GLU A 536 -15.57 28.51 16.70
N LYS A 537 -15.65 29.19 15.54
CA LYS A 537 -16.53 28.82 14.42
C LYS A 537 -16.35 27.36 14.01
N VAL A 538 -15.09 26.92 13.87
CA VAL A 538 -14.75 25.56 13.48
C VAL A 538 -15.13 24.55 14.56
N ILE A 539 -14.77 24.85 15.82
CA ILE A 539 -15.03 23.94 16.93
C ILE A 539 -16.51 23.81 17.23
N PHE A 540 -17.27 24.92 17.24
CA PHE A 540 -18.71 24.88 17.39
C PHE A 540 -19.41 24.17 16.25
N GLY A 541 -18.98 24.42 14.98
CA GLY A 541 -19.46 23.69 13.81
C GLY A 541 -19.30 22.20 13.97
N PHE A 542 -18.10 21.75 14.41
CA PHE A 542 -17.84 20.35 14.67
C PHE A 542 -18.69 19.79 15.83
N ALA A 543 -18.67 20.46 16.99
CA ALA A 543 -19.36 20.00 18.19
C ALA A 543 -20.88 19.92 18.02
N SER A 544 -21.49 20.77 17.15
CA SER A 544 -22.92 20.75 16.87
C SER A 544 -23.41 19.41 16.29
N HIS A 545 -22.54 18.68 15.63
CA HIS A 545 -22.85 17.34 15.10
C HIS A 545 -22.82 16.25 16.18
N PHE A 546 -22.18 16.49 17.33
CA PHE A 546 -22.00 15.53 18.42
C PHE A 546 -22.45 16.15 19.76
N PRO A 547 -23.78 16.28 19.99
CA PRO A 547 -24.36 17.11 21.04
C PRO A 547 -24.11 16.62 22.48
N ASN A 548 -23.55 15.44 22.66
CA ASN A 548 -23.20 14.91 23.98
C ASN A 548 -21.82 14.25 23.98
N LYS A 549 -21.24 14.17 25.19
CA LYS A 549 -19.90 13.60 25.39
C LYS A 549 -19.76 12.18 24.81
N LYS A 550 -20.78 11.33 25.01
CA LYS A 550 -20.75 9.93 24.57
C LYS A 550 -20.59 9.82 23.04
N LEU A 551 -21.35 10.60 22.30
CA LEU A 551 -21.26 10.61 20.84
C LEU A 551 -19.95 11.21 20.34
N LEU A 552 -19.43 12.22 21.06
CA LEU A 552 -18.10 12.78 20.83
C LEU A 552 -16.98 11.77 21.12
N ASP A 553 -17.09 10.99 22.19
CA ASP A 553 -16.16 9.90 22.49
C ASP A 553 -16.17 8.86 21.38
N MET A 554 -17.35 8.45 20.92
CA MET A 554 -17.51 7.43 19.87
C MET A 554 -16.96 7.87 18.53
N ILE A 555 -17.17 9.14 18.11
CA ILE A 555 -16.59 9.62 16.84
C ILE A 555 -15.06 9.70 16.92
N TYR A 556 -14.50 10.04 18.08
CA TYR A 556 -13.06 10.04 18.28
C TYR A 556 -12.47 8.62 18.16
N ILE A 557 -13.11 7.63 18.80
CA ILE A 557 -12.72 6.21 18.71
C ILE A 557 -12.85 5.71 17.26
N LEU A 558 -13.96 6.03 16.60
CA LEU A 558 -14.18 5.65 15.20
C LEU A 558 -13.13 6.24 14.28
N THR A 559 -12.80 7.52 14.44
CA THR A 559 -11.78 8.22 13.64
C THR A 559 -10.41 7.56 13.81
N TYR A 560 -10.03 7.19 15.03
CA TYR A 560 -8.81 6.44 15.29
C TYR A 560 -8.81 5.11 14.52
N ALA A 561 -9.87 4.32 14.67
CA ALA A 561 -9.96 3.00 14.04
C ALA A 561 -9.95 3.08 12.50
N ASP A 562 -10.66 4.06 11.95
CA ASP A 562 -10.72 4.34 10.52
C ASP A 562 -9.34 4.71 9.97
N MET A 563 -8.68 5.71 10.56
CA MET A 563 -7.36 6.16 10.11
C MET A 563 -6.28 5.08 10.24
N ARG A 564 -6.28 4.30 11.31
CA ARG A 564 -5.40 3.13 11.46
C ARG A 564 -5.70 2.05 10.41
N GLY A 565 -6.97 1.88 10.05
CA GLY A 565 -7.43 0.94 9.03
C GLY A 565 -7.04 1.29 7.60
N VAL A 566 -6.69 2.55 7.31
CA VAL A 566 -6.19 2.98 5.98
C VAL A 566 -4.89 2.27 5.61
N GLY A 567 -4.05 2.01 6.61
CA GLY A 567 -2.68 1.49 6.42
C GLY A 567 -1.66 2.60 6.21
N GLY A 568 -0.37 2.26 6.32
CA GLY A 568 0.72 3.25 6.30
C GLY A 568 0.72 4.17 7.53
N ASP A 569 1.40 5.30 7.43
CA ASP A 569 1.58 6.25 8.52
C ASP A 569 0.51 7.36 8.58
N VAL A 570 -0.73 7.06 8.14
CA VAL A 570 -1.83 8.05 8.13
C VAL A 570 -2.19 8.48 9.55
N TYR A 571 -2.19 7.56 10.50
CA TYR A 571 -2.33 7.87 11.93
C TYR A 571 -0.95 7.83 12.60
N ASN A 572 -0.22 8.92 12.51
CA ASN A 572 1.05 9.13 13.19
C ASN A 572 0.89 9.99 14.44
N SER A 573 1.95 10.21 15.21
CA SER A 573 1.94 10.99 16.46
C SER A 573 1.41 12.41 16.25
N PHE A 574 1.70 13.03 15.12
CA PHE A 574 1.22 14.38 14.80
C PHE A 574 -0.28 14.40 14.53
N THR A 575 -0.79 13.52 13.69
CA THR A 575 -2.24 13.43 13.41
C THR A 575 -3.02 13.03 14.66
N ALA A 576 -2.48 12.17 15.50
CA ALA A 576 -3.06 11.81 16.80
C ALA A 576 -3.23 13.06 17.70
N GLU A 577 -2.20 13.92 17.77
CA GLU A 577 -2.28 15.15 18.56
C GLU A 577 -3.30 16.15 18.01
N LEU A 578 -3.39 16.30 16.70
CA LEU A 578 -4.41 17.16 16.09
C LEU A 578 -5.83 16.69 16.41
N ILE A 579 -6.09 15.40 16.27
CA ILE A 579 -7.41 14.81 16.56
C ILE A 579 -7.73 14.92 18.05
N HIS A 580 -6.75 14.67 18.91
CA HIS A 580 -6.90 14.85 20.36
C HIS A 580 -7.19 16.30 20.74
N THR A 581 -6.51 17.27 20.12
CA THR A 581 -6.74 18.69 20.31
C THR A 581 -8.17 19.09 19.93
N LEU A 582 -8.63 18.65 18.76
CA LEU A 582 -10.03 18.87 18.33
C LEU A 582 -11.03 18.25 19.32
N TYR A 583 -10.80 17.02 19.75
CA TYR A 583 -11.63 16.34 20.74
C TYR A 583 -11.72 17.15 22.05
N LYS A 584 -10.57 17.60 22.59
CA LYS A 584 -10.53 18.40 23.82
C LYS A 584 -11.30 19.71 23.70
N HIS A 585 -11.07 20.46 22.61
CA HIS A 585 -11.76 21.73 22.41
C HIS A 585 -13.27 21.53 22.22
N ALA A 586 -13.68 20.50 21.49
CA ALA A 586 -15.10 20.16 21.35
C ALA A 586 -15.73 19.75 22.67
N LEU A 587 -15.02 18.96 23.50
CA LEU A 587 -15.49 18.57 24.82
C LEU A 587 -15.66 19.79 25.77
N GLU A 588 -14.74 20.76 25.70
CA GLU A 588 -14.83 21.99 26.45
C GLU A 588 -16.08 22.81 26.07
N VAL A 589 -16.42 22.81 24.78
CA VAL A 589 -17.60 23.53 24.27
C VAL A 589 -18.89 22.85 24.70
N LEU A 590 -18.98 21.54 24.75
CA LEU A 590 -20.18 20.82 25.22
C LEU A 590 -20.53 21.11 26.67
N GLY A 591 -19.56 21.58 27.48
CA GLY A 591 -19.78 21.95 28.90
C GLY A 591 -20.16 23.44 29.11
N ARG A 592 -20.29 24.25 28.05
CA ARG A 592 -20.44 25.71 28.17
C ARG A 592 -21.67 26.27 27.46
N THR A 593 -22.43 27.11 28.16
CA THR A 593 -23.60 27.83 27.63
C THR A 593 -23.26 29.27 27.13
N ALA A 594 -22.01 29.71 27.23
CA ALA A 594 -21.61 31.07 26.80
C ALA A 594 -20.30 31.05 26.01
N MET A 595 -20.29 31.67 24.83
CA MET A 595 -19.09 31.95 24.02
C MET A 595 -18.18 32.92 24.75
N LEU A 596 -16.89 32.57 24.95
CA LEU A 596 -15.86 33.52 25.32
C LEU A 596 -15.18 34.02 24.03
N ASP A 597 -15.23 35.34 23.77
CA ASP A 597 -14.48 36.02 22.71
C ASP A 597 -12.97 35.78 22.87
N GLU A 598 -12.21 35.79 21.76
CA GLU A 598 -10.74 35.65 21.76
C GLU A 598 -10.05 36.56 22.76
N ALA A 599 -10.56 37.80 22.88
CA ALA A 599 -10.07 38.77 23.86
C ALA A 599 -10.27 38.33 25.31
N ALA A 600 -11.41 37.72 25.63
CA ALA A 600 -11.68 37.18 26.94
C ALA A 600 -10.82 35.93 27.26
N LYS A 601 -10.57 35.08 26.28
CA LYS A 601 -9.64 33.95 26.42
C LYS A 601 -8.21 34.40 26.66
N ARG A 602 -7.77 35.43 25.91
CA ARG A 602 -6.45 36.03 26.12
C ARG A 602 -6.34 36.65 27.51
N ALA A 603 -7.32 37.41 27.94
CA ALA A 603 -7.33 38.02 29.27
C ALA A 603 -7.25 36.97 30.39
N LYS A 604 -7.98 35.86 30.25
CA LYS A 604 -7.91 34.73 31.18
C LYS A 604 -6.52 34.11 31.23
N LYS A 605 -5.87 33.93 30.05
CA LYS A 605 -4.51 33.41 29.96
C LYS A 605 -3.48 34.36 30.57
N GLU A 606 -3.64 35.70 30.36
CA GLU A 606 -2.79 36.70 30.99
C GLU A 606 -2.94 36.71 32.52
N GLN A 607 -4.14 36.48 33.06
CA GLN A 607 -4.33 36.32 34.48
C GLN A 607 -3.66 35.06 35.02
N ALA A 608 -3.73 33.94 34.26
CA ALA A 608 -3.01 32.73 34.63
C ALA A 608 -1.49 32.91 34.63
N LEU A 609 -0.96 33.64 33.65
CA LEU A 609 0.47 34.03 33.60
C LEU A 609 0.87 34.86 34.81
N LYS A 610 0.11 35.89 35.16
CA LYS A 610 0.39 36.78 36.34
C LYS A 610 0.40 36.00 37.65
N ARG A 611 -0.30 34.89 37.75
CA ARG A 611 -0.33 34.03 38.95
C ARG A 611 0.84 33.04 38.98
N HIS A 612 1.50 32.76 37.84
CA HIS A 612 2.52 31.78 37.72
C HIS A 612 3.86 32.22 38.38
N GLU A 613 4.46 31.39 39.23
CA GLU A 613 5.65 31.75 40.00
C GLU A 613 6.83 32.13 39.09
N ALA A 614 7.08 31.36 38.03
CA ALA A 614 8.13 31.69 37.06
C ALA A 614 7.94 33.00 36.33
N PHE A 615 6.68 33.46 36.15
CA PHE A 615 6.40 34.77 35.60
C PHE A 615 6.66 35.92 36.63
N LYS A 616 6.28 35.71 37.90
CA LYS A 616 6.55 36.64 38.98
C LYS A 616 8.04 36.87 39.23
N ALA A 617 8.86 35.84 38.99
CA ALA A 617 10.30 35.90 39.11
C ALA A 617 11.01 36.72 37.99
N LEU A 618 10.31 37.06 36.89
CA LEU A 618 10.82 37.90 35.81
C LEU A 618 10.87 39.36 36.25
N LYS A 619 11.80 40.14 35.66
CA LYS A 619 11.86 41.59 35.86
C LYS A 619 10.55 42.22 35.39
N LYS A 620 10.08 43.28 36.06
CA LYS A 620 8.82 43.98 35.67
C LYS A 620 8.80 44.44 34.21
N SER A 621 9.91 44.86 33.67
CA SER A 621 10.05 45.21 32.24
C SER A 621 9.86 44.04 31.33
N GLN A 622 10.33 42.83 31.70
CA GLN A 622 10.11 41.58 30.95
C GLN A 622 8.67 41.14 31.04
N GLN A 623 8.06 41.19 32.23
CA GLN A 623 6.64 40.88 32.40
C GLN A 623 5.76 41.78 31.51
N LYS A 624 6.07 43.08 31.44
CA LYS A 624 5.34 44.04 30.60
C LYS A 624 5.48 43.67 29.12
N LYS A 625 6.68 43.32 28.62
CA LYS A 625 6.94 42.91 27.25
C LYS A 625 6.16 41.65 26.87
N ILE A 626 6.08 40.68 27.76
CA ILE A 626 5.30 39.43 27.52
C ILE A 626 3.81 39.77 27.34
N LEU A 627 3.24 40.54 28.23
CA LEU A 627 1.82 40.92 28.18
C LEU A 627 1.47 41.81 26.97
N GLN A 628 2.45 42.53 26.41
CA GLN A 628 2.30 43.39 25.26
C GLN A 628 2.62 42.70 23.91
N MET A 629 2.86 41.37 23.89
CA MET A 629 3.06 40.65 22.64
C MET A 629 1.87 40.80 21.70
N PRO A 630 2.09 41.09 20.41
CA PRO A 630 1.00 41.31 19.46
C PRO A 630 0.19 40.02 19.18
N SER A 631 0.84 38.84 19.17
CA SER A 631 0.22 37.57 18.79
C SER A 631 -0.79 37.07 19.81
N ASN A 632 -2.09 37.16 19.50
CA ASN A 632 -3.15 36.57 20.32
C ASN A 632 -3.08 35.03 20.32
N LEU A 633 -2.75 34.40 19.19
CA LEU A 633 -2.71 32.95 19.05
C LEU A 633 -1.63 32.29 19.93
N LEU A 634 -0.54 32.98 20.21
CA LEU A 634 0.48 32.47 21.14
C LEU A 634 -0.16 32.24 22.54
N PHE A 635 -0.99 33.16 23.01
CA PHE A 635 -1.69 33.02 24.30
C PHE A 635 -2.81 31.98 24.25
N LEU A 636 -3.47 31.79 23.11
CA LEU A 636 -4.54 30.81 22.97
C LEU A 636 -4.00 29.40 22.91
N ARG A 637 -2.88 29.19 22.19
CA ARG A 637 -2.29 27.86 21.94
C ARG A 637 -1.48 27.30 23.09
N TYR A 638 -0.66 28.15 23.73
CA TYR A 638 0.32 27.65 24.68
C TYR A 638 -0.12 27.81 26.12
N LYS A 639 0.35 26.89 26.97
CA LYS A 639 0.19 27.01 28.43
C LYS A 639 1.08 28.15 28.96
N PRO A 640 0.79 28.73 30.14
CA PRO A 640 1.61 29.79 30.73
C PRO A 640 3.09 29.43 30.83
N GLU A 641 3.42 28.21 31.20
CA GLU A 641 4.79 27.70 31.36
C GLU A 641 5.57 27.84 30.04
N ARG A 642 4.91 27.43 28.92
CA ARG A 642 5.51 27.46 27.61
C ARG A 642 5.68 28.88 27.07
N ILE A 643 4.72 29.76 27.33
CA ILE A 643 4.83 31.18 26.96
C ILE A 643 6.02 31.83 27.67
N ILE A 644 6.22 31.50 28.96
CA ILE A 644 7.37 31.98 29.74
C ILE A 644 8.69 31.46 29.17
N GLU A 645 8.75 30.21 28.81
CA GLU A 645 9.93 29.56 28.24
C GLU A 645 10.32 30.20 26.90
N ILE A 646 9.37 30.31 25.97
CA ILE A 646 9.57 31.00 24.67
C ILE A 646 10.06 32.44 24.91
N SER A 647 9.47 33.13 25.89
CA SER A 647 9.83 34.50 26.21
C SER A 647 11.25 34.61 26.79
N LYS A 648 11.67 33.67 27.64
CA LYS A 648 13.04 33.64 28.17
C LYS A 648 14.05 33.45 27.03
N ASN A 649 13.84 32.51 26.15
CA ASN A 649 14.69 32.29 24.98
C ASN A 649 14.73 33.58 24.11
N ALA A 650 13.59 34.26 23.95
CA ALA A 650 13.48 35.52 23.20
C ALA A 650 14.28 36.66 23.86
N PHE A 651 14.32 36.74 25.19
CA PHE A 651 15.16 37.76 25.88
C PHE A 651 16.65 37.53 25.70
N GLU A 652 17.09 36.31 25.50
CA GLU A 652 18.50 35.93 25.29
C GLU A 652 18.88 36.01 23.80
N THR A 653 17.94 36.09 22.90
CA THR A 653 18.20 36.11 21.45
C THR A 653 18.70 37.45 20.99
N GLN A 654 19.94 37.47 20.40
CA GLN A 654 20.51 38.65 19.74
C GLN A 654 20.17 38.72 18.25
N HIS A 655 20.50 37.65 17.52
CA HIS A 655 20.19 37.49 16.09
C HIS A 655 19.17 36.39 15.83
N TYR A 656 19.52 35.18 16.23
CA TYR A 656 18.62 34.03 16.22
C TYR A 656 19.01 33.02 17.30
N THR A 657 18.08 32.21 17.69
CA THR A 657 18.27 30.99 18.49
C THR A 657 17.31 29.93 18.00
N TYR A 658 17.67 28.68 18.21
CA TYR A 658 16.82 27.55 17.80
C TYR A 658 16.82 26.44 18.86
N VAL A 659 15.78 25.63 18.84
CA VAL A 659 15.66 24.40 19.63
C VAL A 659 15.11 23.32 18.72
N ILE A 660 15.71 22.12 18.78
CA ILE A 660 15.27 20.95 18.03
C ILE A 660 14.75 19.90 19.00
N HIS A 661 13.51 19.48 18.82
CA HIS A 661 12.90 18.36 19.52
C HIS A 661 12.70 17.24 18.52
N ASN A 662 13.10 16.01 18.83
CA ASN A 662 12.99 14.86 17.93
C ASN A 662 12.10 13.74 18.50
N GLU A 663 11.29 14.04 19.50
CA GLU A 663 10.31 13.12 20.10
C GLU A 663 9.03 13.89 20.46
N PRO A 664 7.87 13.35 20.11
CA PRO A 664 7.57 12.12 19.35
C PRO A 664 7.75 12.27 17.83
N TYR A 665 7.95 13.46 17.32
CA TYR A 665 8.26 13.82 15.94
C TYR A 665 9.25 14.98 15.92
N LEU A 666 9.88 15.23 14.77
CA LEU A 666 10.81 16.35 14.63
C LEU A 666 10.04 17.68 14.70
N THR A 667 10.45 18.55 15.60
CA THR A 667 10.00 19.95 15.70
C THR A 667 11.22 20.85 15.73
N ILE A 668 11.25 21.86 14.87
CA ILE A 668 12.27 22.91 14.86
C ILE A 668 11.62 24.20 15.33
N GLU A 669 12.12 24.78 16.38
CA GLU A 669 11.73 26.08 16.89
C GLU A 669 12.83 27.09 16.67
N ILE A 670 12.48 28.26 16.11
CA ILE A 670 13.44 29.33 15.81
C ILE A 670 12.89 30.65 16.32
N ILE A 671 13.70 31.41 17.06
CA ILE A 671 13.42 32.81 17.40
C ILE A 671 14.45 33.66 16.67
N ARG A 672 13.99 34.67 15.94
CA ARG A 672 14.85 35.51 15.12
C ARG A 672 14.52 36.98 15.17
N SER A 673 15.51 37.85 15.00
CA SER A 673 15.37 39.30 14.71
C SER A 673 15.69 39.63 13.24
N GLY A 674 16.61 38.88 12.62
CA GLY A 674 17.02 39.05 11.23
C GLY A 674 16.15 38.32 10.21
N SER A 675 16.49 38.41 8.93
CA SER A 675 15.83 37.65 7.86
C SER A 675 16.22 36.18 7.94
N LEU A 676 15.24 35.29 7.76
CA LEU A 676 15.42 33.86 7.63
C LEU A 676 15.14 33.47 6.19
N ASN A 677 16.11 32.86 5.51
CA ASN A 677 15.90 32.30 4.18
C ASN A 677 15.11 30.97 4.30
N LEU A 678 13.79 31.09 4.39
CA LEU A 678 12.90 29.93 4.58
C LEU A 678 12.92 29.00 3.37
N SER A 679 13.07 29.54 2.15
CA SER A 679 13.24 28.75 0.93
C SER A 679 14.48 27.87 0.97
N TYR A 680 15.58 28.37 1.51
CA TYR A 680 16.79 27.58 1.72
C TYR A 680 16.55 26.48 2.77
N LEU A 681 16.01 26.85 3.92
CA LEU A 681 15.74 25.91 5.02
C LEU A 681 14.85 24.74 4.56
N LEU A 682 13.68 25.04 4.02
CA LEU A 682 12.72 24.04 3.59
C LEU A 682 13.20 23.29 2.33
N GLY A 683 13.93 23.97 1.44
CA GLY A 683 14.50 23.38 0.24
C GLY A 683 15.57 22.32 0.52
N ARG A 684 16.32 22.46 1.63
CA ARG A 684 17.31 21.48 2.08
C ARG A 684 16.69 20.31 2.87
N LEU A 685 15.51 20.52 3.44
CA LEU A 685 14.77 19.52 4.21
C LEU A 685 13.63 18.87 3.40
N THR A 686 13.71 18.88 2.07
CA THR A 686 12.64 18.34 1.19
C THR A 686 12.36 16.85 1.35
N HIS A 687 13.30 16.10 1.91
CA HIS A 687 13.12 14.70 2.25
C HIS A 687 12.27 14.50 3.53
N LEU A 688 12.03 15.57 4.28
CA LEU A 688 11.19 15.60 5.48
C LEU A 688 9.87 16.28 5.13
N GLU A 689 8.75 15.66 5.47
CA GLU A 689 7.42 16.22 5.23
C GLU A 689 7.07 17.22 6.32
N VAL A 690 6.96 18.50 5.96
CA VAL A 690 6.44 19.55 6.85
C VAL A 690 4.92 19.39 6.95
N VAL A 691 4.39 19.34 8.16
CA VAL A 691 2.93 19.17 8.41
C VAL A 691 2.29 20.38 9.05
N ASN A 692 3.05 21.17 9.80
CA ASN A 692 2.58 22.40 10.42
C ASN A 692 3.70 23.43 10.55
N MET A 693 3.34 24.70 10.45
CA MET A 693 4.24 25.81 10.78
C MET A 693 3.45 26.90 11.51
N ASP A 694 3.91 27.24 12.69
CA ASP A 694 3.38 28.36 13.47
C ASP A 694 4.35 29.52 13.46
N ILE A 695 3.84 30.73 13.23
CA ILE A 695 4.62 31.94 13.24
C ILE A 695 3.96 32.92 14.23
N SER A 696 4.71 33.41 15.19
CA SER A 696 4.20 34.37 16.19
C SER A 696 5.13 35.55 16.30
N LYS A 697 4.53 36.76 16.26
CA LYS A 697 5.23 37.99 16.61
C LYS A 697 5.39 38.09 18.12
N LEU A 698 6.61 38.29 18.56
CA LEU A 698 6.96 38.51 19.95
C LEU A 698 7.19 40.02 20.20
N PHE A 699 7.88 40.34 21.25
CA PHE A 699 8.32 41.72 21.53
C PHE A 699 9.62 42.03 20.75
N ASN A 700 9.96 43.34 20.63
CA ASN A 700 11.21 43.81 19.98
C ASN A 700 11.42 43.26 18.55
N GLU A 701 10.40 43.22 17.74
CA GLU A 701 10.39 42.74 16.35
C GLU A 701 10.86 41.26 16.18
N LEU A 702 10.98 40.53 17.28
CA LEU A 702 11.30 39.10 17.21
C LEU A 702 10.12 38.31 16.65
N LYS A 703 10.42 37.35 15.76
CA LYS A 703 9.45 36.37 15.29
C LYS A 703 9.84 34.98 15.79
N TYR A 704 8.86 34.23 16.28
CA TYR A 704 9.00 32.84 16.69
C TYR A 704 8.39 31.94 15.61
N PHE A 705 9.13 30.97 15.17
CA PHE A 705 8.72 29.94 14.25
C PHE A 705 8.73 28.60 14.97
N LYS A 706 7.70 27.81 14.76
CA LYS A 706 7.67 26.38 15.13
C LYS A 706 7.29 25.60 13.88
N ILE A 707 8.17 24.70 13.44
CA ILE A 707 7.99 23.87 12.26
C ILE A 707 7.91 22.43 12.71
N ASP A 708 6.79 21.79 12.48
CA ASP A 708 6.54 20.37 12.82
C ASP A 708 6.62 19.50 11.57
N PHE A 709 7.29 18.37 11.68
CA PHE A 709 7.43 17.39 10.63
C PHE A 709 6.62 16.12 10.94
N ALA A 710 6.29 15.34 9.92
CA ALA A 710 5.43 14.16 10.07
C ALA A 710 6.05 13.05 10.93
N THR A 711 7.39 12.94 10.92
CA THR A 711 8.14 11.87 11.58
C THR A 711 9.35 12.41 12.33
N LYS A 712 9.96 11.58 13.18
CA LYS A 712 11.27 11.85 13.75
C LYS A 712 12.38 11.49 12.75
N VAL A 713 13.57 12.01 12.98
CA VAL A 713 14.78 11.70 12.22
C VAL A 713 15.77 10.90 13.05
N ASP A 714 16.75 10.28 12.39
CA ASP A 714 17.83 9.62 13.11
C ASP A 714 18.67 10.65 13.87
N GLN A 715 19.14 10.27 15.05
CA GLN A 715 19.94 11.17 15.90
C GLN A 715 21.21 11.66 15.21
N SER A 716 21.76 10.90 14.27
CA SER A 716 22.92 11.26 13.45
C SER A 716 22.64 12.39 12.47
N ASP A 717 21.38 12.67 12.13
CA ASP A 717 20.99 13.70 11.16
C ASP A 717 20.81 15.08 11.81
N ILE A 718 20.69 15.14 13.15
CA ILE A 718 20.47 16.39 13.88
C ILE A 718 21.60 17.41 13.60
N PRO A 719 22.90 17.07 13.62
CA PRO A 719 23.95 18.03 13.30
C PRO A 719 23.84 18.62 11.89
N LEU A 720 23.36 17.84 10.92
CA LEU A 720 23.09 18.33 9.57
C LEU A 720 21.95 19.34 9.56
N ILE A 721 20.89 19.08 10.30
CA ILE A 721 19.75 20.00 10.43
C ILE A 721 20.21 21.31 11.09
N GLU A 722 21.02 21.25 12.13
CA GLU A 722 21.61 22.43 12.79
C GLU A 722 22.44 23.26 11.80
N GLN A 723 23.25 22.61 10.97
CA GLN A 723 24.02 23.33 9.94
C GLN A 723 23.10 23.98 8.89
N ILE A 724 22.02 23.30 8.47
CA ILE A 724 21.04 23.87 7.54
C ILE A 724 20.35 25.09 8.15
N ILE A 725 20.00 25.03 9.43
CA ILE A 725 19.42 26.19 10.14
C ILE A 725 20.40 27.36 10.15
N ALA A 726 21.65 27.14 10.51
CA ALA A 726 22.66 28.17 10.51
C ALA A 726 22.89 28.78 9.12
N ASP A 727 22.98 27.94 8.10
CA ASP A 727 23.12 28.35 6.70
C ASP A 727 21.91 29.17 6.20
N ALA A 728 20.71 28.93 6.73
CA ALA A 728 19.51 29.68 6.38
C ALA A 728 19.54 31.15 6.87
N PHE A 729 20.44 31.49 7.78
CA PHE A 729 20.70 32.86 8.23
C PHE A 729 21.89 33.50 7.53
N ASP A 730 22.61 32.78 6.69
CA ASP A 730 23.73 33.32 5.91
C ASP A 730 23.20 33.96 4.61
N PRO A 731 23.35 35.28 4.41
CA PRO A 731 22.86 35.98 3.23
C PRO A 731 23.57 35.57 1.94
N THR A 732 24.70 34.88 2.02
CA THR A 732 25.43 34.38 0.84
C THR A 732 24.88 33.09 0.27
N LYS A 733 24.03 32.38 1.01
CA LYS A 733 23.41 31.12 0.59
C LYS A 733 22.22 31.42 -0.32
N LYS A 734 22.28 30.88 -1.55
CA LYS A 734 21.20 31.02 -2.51
C LYS A 734 20.08 30.00 -2.23
N SER A 735 18.85 30.48 -2.25
CA SER A 735 17.67 29.63 -2.27
C SER A 735 17.57 28.84 -3.59
N ILE A 736 16.85 27.74 -3.58
CA ILE A 736 16.48 27.03 -4.80
C ILE A 736 15.23 27.72 -5.31
N ASP A 737 15.38 28.64 -6.26
CA ASP A 737 14.29 29.43 -6.83
C ASP A 737 13.47 28.57 -7.82
N THR A 738 12.64 27.69 -7.29
CA THR A 738 11.60 27.02 -8.08
C THR A 738 10.30 27.80 -7.95
N VAL A 739 9.83 28.41 -9.04
CA VAL A 739 8.52 29.05 -9.06
C VAL A 739 7.45 28.01 -9.37
N PRO A 740 6.60 27.65 -8.41
CA PRO A 740 5.54 26.66 -8.61
C PRO A 740 4.46 27.22 -9.52
N THR A 741 3.73 26.35 -10.20
CA THR A 741 2.58 26.72 -11.01
C THR A 741 1.32 26.59 -10.18
N ILE A 742 0.68 27.73 -9.86
CA ILE A 742 -0.59 27.83 -9.13
C ILE A 742 -1.63 28.44 -10.06
N HIS A 743 -2.84 27.91 -10.05
CA HIS A 743 -3.96 28.48 -10.82
C HIS A 743 -4.93 29.23 -9.88
N PRO A 744 -5.62 30.29 -10.36
CA PRO A 744 -6.60 31.03 -9.54
C PRO A 744 -7.66 30.14 -8.88
N LYS A 745 -8.11 29.08 -9.56
CA LYS A 745 -9.08 28.10 -9.06
C LYS A 745 -8.55 27.22 -7.92
N ASP A 746 -7.25 27.21 -7.69
CA ASP A 746 -6.58 26.41 -6.66
C ASP A 746 -6.56 27.16 -5.32
N ILE A 747 -6.93 28.45 -5.32
CA ILE A 747 -6.90 29.35 -4.17
C ILE A 747 -8.33 29.68 -3.73
N ASP A 748 -8.60 29.52 -2.43
CA ASP A 748 -9.87 29.86 -1.80
C ASP A 748 -9.58 30.68 -0.55
N ILE A 749 -10.20 31.88 -0.43
CA ILE A 749 -9.92 32.86 0.63
C ILE A 749 -11.21 33.17 1.39
N ASP A 750 -11.20 32.93 2.72
CA ASP A 750 -12.27 33.30 3.65
C ASP A 750 -11.81 34.44 4.55
N CYS A 751 -12.21 35.68 4.21
CA CYS A 751 -11.97 36.87 5.03
C CYS A 751 -12.96 37.03 6.19
N GLU A 752 -14.01 36.24 6.23
CA GLU A 752 -15.01 36.27 7.31
C GLU A 752 -14.76 35.21 8.40
N HIS A 753 -13.63 34.54 8.33
CA HIS A 753 -13.28 33.46 9.26
C HIS A 753 -13.35 33.88 10.75
N SER A 754 -12.70 34.95 11.11
CA SER A 754 -12.81 35.56 12.45
C SER A 754 -12.60 37.08 12.39
N LYS A 755 -12.75 37.77 13.53
CA LYS A 755 -12.47 39.22 13.61
C LYS A 755 -11.01 39.54 13.31
N SER A 756 -10.08 38.73 13.78
CA SER A 756 -8.63 38.97 13.73
C SER A 756 -7.92 38.23 12.59
N TYR A 757 -8.51 37.17 12.05
CA TYR A 757 -7.84 36.28 11.11
C TYR A 757 -8.68 35.97 9.87
N ALA A 758 -8.00 35.83 8.72
CA ALA A 758 -8.52 35.27 7.48
C ALA A 758 -7.90 33.93 7.22
N ILE A 759 -8.52 33.08 6.39
CA ILE A 759 -7.97 31.82 5.93
C ILE A 759 -7.80 31.85 4.43
N MET A 760 -6.67 31.29 3.98
CA MET A 760 -6.45 30.91 2.58
C MET A 760 -6.23 29.41 2.49
N HIS A 761 -7.03 28.75 1.68
CA HIS A 761 -6.82 27.36 1.28
C HIS A 761 -6.14 27.30 -0.09
N LEU A 762 -5.08 26.51 -0.20
CA LEU A 762 -4.37 26.25 -1.45
C LEU A 762 -4.50 24.77 -1.80
N ARG A 763 -5.08 24.46 -2.97
CA ARG A 763 -5.36 23.10 -3.46
C ARG A 763 -4.73 22.89 -4.83
N THR A 764 -3.49 22.48 -4.87
CA THR A 764 -2.74 22.34 -6.13
C THR A 764 -1.95 21.04 -6.22
N LYS A 765 -1.17 20.86 -7.27
CA LYS A 765 -0.23 19.73 -7.36
C LYS A 765 0.94 19.95 -6.39
N ASN A 766 1.48 18.85 -5.85
CA ASN A 766 2.70 18.92 -5.05
C ASN A 766 3.86 19.37 -5.94
N GLN A 767 4.51 20.44 -5.56
CA GLN A 767 5.64 21.05 -6.29
C GLN A 767 6.71 21.42 -5.29
N GLN A 768 7.94 21.17 -5.63
CA GLN A 768 9.08 21.55 -4.78
C GLN A 768 9.11 23.07 -4.55
N GLY A 769 9.31 23.49 -3.31
CA GLY A 769 9.40 24.88 -2.94
C GLY A 769 8.06 25.63 -2.81
N LEU A 770 6.91 24.95 -3.00
CA LEU A 770 5.59 25.58 -2.96
C LEU A 770 5.33 26.37 -1.68
N LEU A 771 5.56 25.75 -0.51
CA LEU A 771 5.37 26.39 0.80
C LEU A 771 6.27 27.61 0.98
N ALA A 772 7.54 27.44 0.67
CA ALA A 772 8.52 28.51 0.77
C ALA A 772 8.15 29.69 -0.13
N TYR A 773 7.77 29.41 -1.39
CA TYR A 773 7.34 30.43 -2.34
C TYR A 773 6.15 31.25 -1.82
N VAL A 774 5.11 30.59 -1.28
CA VAL A 774 3.93 31.29 -0.73
C VAL A 774 4.32 32.17 0.45
N ILE A 775 5.15 31.67 1.37
CA ILE A 775 5.56 32.40 2.57
C ILE A 775 6.47 33.58 2.19
N ASP A 776 7.43 33.37 1.30
CA ASP A 776 8.33 34.45 0.85
C ASP A 776 7.54 35.55 0.13
N LEU A 777 6.58 35.18 -0.71
CA LEU A 777 5.73 36.15 -1.39
C LEU A 777 4.89 36.97 -0.39
N PHE A 778 4.34 36.33 0.63
CA PHE A 778 3.55 36.99 1.65
C PHE A 778 4.40 37.91 2.54
N ASP A 779 5.61 37.51 2.88
CA ASP A 779 6.56 38.36 3.61
C ASP A 779 6.91 39.64 2.79
N GLN A 780 7.17 39.49 1.47
CA GLN A 780 7.40 40.60 0.56
C GLN A 780 6.19 41.57 0.46
N MET A 781 4.98 41.04 0.59
CA MET A 781 3.73 41.85 0.55
C MET A 781 3.34 42.41 1.92
N GLY A 782 4.12 42.18 2.99
CA GLY A 782 3.78 42.55 4.34
C GLY A 782 2.55 41.84 4.90
N ILE A 783 2.28 40.62 4.45
CA ILE A 783 1.19 39.77 4.90
C ILE A 783 1.73 38.83 5.97
N ASP A 784 1.12 38.86 7.14
CA ASP A 784 1.56 38.09 8.29
C ASP A 784 0.80 36.76 8.36
N ILE A 785 1.50 35.66 8.00
CA ILE A 785 1.02 34.31 8.24
C ILE A 785 1.22 33.99 9.72
N VAL A 786 0.20 33.45 10.33
CA VAL A 786 0.22 33.03 11.73
C VAL A 786 0.40 31.51 11.86
N THR A 787 -0.20 30.77 10.94
CA THR A 787 -0.08 29.32 10.85
C THR A 787 -0.18 28.88 9.42
N ALA A 788 0.62 27.88 9.05
CA ALA A 788 0.43 27.10 7.84
C ALA A 788 0.27 25.62 8.21
N LYS A 789 -0.84 25.02 7.83
CA LYS A 789 -1.03 23.57 7.90
C LYS A 789 -0.81 22.98 6.52
N ILE A 790 0.12 22.05 6.43
CA ILE A 790 0.58 21.45 5.18
C ILE A 790 0.06 20.03 5.11
N HIS A 791 -0.68 19.72 4.06
CA HIS A 791 -1.25 18.40 3.87
C HIS A 791 -0.95 17.90 2.45
N THR A 792 0.06 17.06 2.33
CA THR A 792 0.46 16.48 1.04
C THR A 792 -0.10 15.08 0.88
N LEU A 793 -0.83 14.84 -0.21
CA LEU A 793 -1.38 13.55 -0.60
C LEU A 793 -0.78 13.12 -1.95
N LYS A 794 0.21 12.21 -1.90
CA LYS A 794 0.96 11.71 -3.09
C LYS A 794 1.44 12.83 -4.02
N ASN A 795 0.55 13.40 -4.81
CA ASN A 795 0.89 14.44 -5.81
C ASN A 795 -0.02 15.68 -5.73
N ARG A 796 -0.79 15.83 -4.66
CA ARG A 796 -1.66 16.99 -4.43
C ARG A 796 -1.44 17.55 -3.04
N VAL A 797 -1.45 18.87 -2.99
CA VAL A 797 -1.32 19.66 -1.77
C VAL A 797 -2.66 20.28 -1.43
N ARG A 798 -3.00 20.31 -0.15
CA ARG A 798 -4.17 21.00 0.40
C ARG A 798 -3.72 21.74 1.65
N ASP A 799 -3.11 22.87 1.43
CA ASP A 799 -2.56 23.70 2.51
C ASP A 799 -3.59 24.72 3.00
N MET A 800 -3.52 25.04 4.29
CA MET A 800 -4.30 26.09 4.92
C MET A 800 -3.36 27.08 5.56
N PHE A 801 -3.54 28.36 5.23
CA PHE A 801 -2.81 29.47 5.80
C PHE A 801 -3.76 30.33 6.63
N LEU A 802 -3.48 30.46 7.92
CA LEU A 802 -4.16 31.44 8.79
C LEU A 802 -3.37 32.73 8.76
N ILE A 803 -4.04 33.83 8.40
CA ILE A 803 -3.41 35.09 8.07
C ILE A 803 -3.98 36.17 8.98
N GLU A 804 -3.12 37.01 9.53
CA GLU A 804 -3.55 38.16 10.36
C GLU A 804 -4.21 39.25 9.51
N LYS A 805 -5.38 39.74 9.93
CA LYS A 805 -6.06 40.84 9.29
C LYS A 805 -5.41 42.19 9.68
N ASN A 806 -4.24 42.47 9.09
CA ASN A 806 -3.51 43.74 9.31
C ASN A 806 -3.79 44.81 8.23
N GLY A 807 -4.80 44.60 7.39
CA GLY A 807 -5.18 45.53 6.30
C GLY A 807 -4.56 45.17 4.92
N ASN A 808 -3.50 44.38 4.87
CA ASN A 808 -2.81 44.06 3.60
C ASN A 808 -3.37 42.84 2.87
N PHE A 809 -4.08 41.97 3.53
CA PHE A 809 -4.56 40.70 2.92
C PHE A 809 -5.96 40.83 2.32
N CYS A 810 -6.98 41.12 3.13
CA CYS A 810 -8.38 41.08 2.69
C CYS A 810 -8.76 42.20 1.71
N HIS A 811 -8.05 43.32 1.73
CA HIS A 811 -8.24 44.41 0.76
C HIS A 811 -7.53 44.18 -0.57
N ASN A 812 -6.61 43.19 -0.64
CA ASN A 812 -5.74 42.95 -1.79
C ASN A 812 -5.87 41.54 -2.34
N THR A 813 -6.97 40.86 -2.10
CA THR A 813 -7.15 39.43 -2.48
C THR A 813 -6.91 39.15 -3.97
N GLU A 814 -7.40 40.03 -4.84
CA GLU A 814 -7.19 39.89 -6.29
C GLU A 814 -5.72 40.03 -6.67
N LEU A 815 -5.01 41.03 -6.13
CA LEU A 815 -3.57 41.22 -6.35
C LEU A 815 -2.76 40.05 -5.80
N ILE A 816 -3.15 39.45 -4.66
CA ILE A 816 -2.50 38.30 -4.06
C ILE A 816 -2.66 37.08 -4.97
N ILE A 817 -3.88 36.82 -5.45
CA ILE A 817 -4.15 35.72 -6.39
C ILE A 817 -3.36 35.93 -7.68
N GLU A 818 -3.34 37.15 -8.21
CA GLU A 818 -2.54 37.48 -9.41
C GLU A 818 -1.06 37.16 -9.18
N LYS A 819 -0.44 37.66 -8.10
CA LYS A 819 0.98 37.41 -7.80
C LYS A 819 1.30 35.96 -7.55
N LEU A 820 0.44 35.19 -6.86
CA LEU A 820 0.62 33.78 -6.63
C LEU A 820 0.54 32.96 -7.93
N THR A 821 -0.21 33.42 -8.92
CA THR A 821 -0.49 32.70 -10.18
C THR A 821 0.33 33.17 -11.37
N THR A 822 0.97 34.33 -11.27
CA THR A 822 1.79 34.91 -12.37
C THR A 822 3.14 34.20 -12.40
N LYS A 823 3.46 33.56 -13.52
CA LYS A 823 4.83 33.12 -13.80
C LYS A 823 5.69 34.37 -13.96
N ASN A 824 6.65 34.60 -13.07
CA ASN A 824 7.69 35.58 -13.30
C ASN A 824 8.42 35.19 -14.61
N LYS A 825 8.15 35.91 -15.69
CA LYS A 825 9.02 35.94 -16.85
C LYS A 825 10.35 36.50 -16.35
N GLY A 826 11.36 35.64 -16.34
CA GLY A 826 12.69 36.06 -15.94
C GLY A 826 13.04 37.36 -16.67
N VAL A 827 13.48 38.34 -15.92
CA VAL A 827 14.17 39.52 -16.47
C VAL A 827 15.49 38.95 -16.99
N GLU A 828 15.61 38.79 -18.29
CA GLU A 828 16.90 38.75 -18.98
C GLU A 828 17.58 40.10 -18.72
N ILE A 829 18.66 40.07 -17.97
CA ILE A 829 19.74 41.07 -18.00
C ILE A 829 21.03 40.32 -18.32
#